data_42b4bf42ae5016d0e43f73c2e58f4d20
#
_entry.id   42b4bf42ae5016d0e43f73c2e58f4d20
#
_cell.length_a   1.000
_cell.length_b   1.000
_cell.length_c   1.000
_cell.angle_alpha   90.00
_cell.angle_beta   90.00
_cell.angle_gamma   90.00
#
_symmetry.space_group_name_H-M   'P 1'
#
loop_
_entity.id
_entity.type
_entity.pdbx_description
1 polymer ?
#
loop_
_entity_poly.entity_id
_entity_poly.type
_entity_poly.pdbx_seq_one_letter_code
_entity_poly.pdbx_strand_id
1 'polypeptide(L)'
;MQFNMLDPFILDVEWDEVHYEFLIRIKTNASNVLIFGSGAGGFQEQPIGPPIFHRHSWMGEFEDTVIYYNDPTLYLGEISLGWGQGTQDRFYLKDISMILMKIFATLHVDHKNVLFYGSSGGGFMSLILAGFVKGSTALVNNPQTILTKWIPVPVNQVFNLSYPGLLREDIEKKFGDRINVLEFYNSIKYIPNIYFLQNVACEFDVQNHLLPFISGLEKIDADCDVNQIKIDLYYDKKAGHAAVGKNETIYYINQVKPNKNTGGVEGEMKLSVIIPLEEGGETLNRVLEKVSYLQPLEIIIVTNDKEEIDKSFTKVAGRNVIVLEEKDNNKARVTGAKVAKGDVLLFLHGNAVIFSIQLEQFLKPILNNETDVIVNNLDSSLFESMKMNWPDVSGLYRQVLNDVIERTDLKIDSMLSMPNAITKEAIEDIGYEILMNPILAQIRLVEKGWRISSSSSIIMKSLNHAPSNKQTSYKNKLTKREIYDIENHLQVMSEWLQKKGIRGGYTDGGRKREIIEQLKKEKNFSLFQKGWGMHSSIYNGKQLSVIIPAQNEESTIEQVIREARKIEPKEIIVVINGSTDCTEMIAKKLGATVIVYEEALGHDVGRAIGALEATGDILLFIDADFSIPAKDLHPLTQAVADGTDIALNDLNLNLRFPLYIVNVYKYMLNIACNRRDLGVGSLVAVPHAISRKCLDGIGWDTLFTSCLAQVKAILQGYKVECVHYVDVMKPNRIRPSEHFASIGHPPAVLRITGDHLEGLSYLLKQSEFKSFFPNIKVKTDEE
;
A
#
# COMPACT_ATOMS: atom_id res chain seq x y z
N MET A 1 -31.42 -23.12 -23.85
CA MET A 1 -30.53 -21.97 -23.77
C MET A 1 -29.10 -22.49 -23.75
N GLN A 2 -28.25 -22.16 -24.71
CA GLN A 2 -26.82 -22.46 -24.63
C GLN A 2 -26.11 -21.15 -24.26
N PHE A 3 -25.40 -21.14 -23.12
CA PHE A 3 -24.61 -19.99 -22.69
C PHE A 3 -23.18 -20.13 -23.22
N ASN A 4 -22.62 -19.03 -23.73
CA ASN A 4 -21.21 -18.97 -24.07
C ASN A 4 -20.39 -18.75 -22.78
N MET A 5 -19.50 -19.69 -22.42
CA MET A 5 -19.00 -19.86 -21.04
C MET A 5 -17.75 -19.05 -20.66
N LEU A 6 -17.28 -18.12 -21.47
CA LEU A 6 -15.93 -17.53 -21.23
C LEU A 6 -15.91 -16.05 -20.81
N ASP A 7 -16.95 -15.25 -21.10
CA ASP A 7 -16.99 -13.83 -20.78
C ASP A 7 -18.25 -13.48 -19.99
N PRO A 8 -18.20 -12.47 -19.11
CA PRO A 8 -19.41 -11.92 -18.50
C PRO A 8 -20.36 -11.39 -19.56
N PHE A 9 -21.65 -11.68 -19.43
CA PHE A 9 -22.69 -11.22 -20.35
C PHE A 9 -23.91 -10.69 -19.60
N ILE A 10 -24.69 -9.84 -20.26
CA ILE A 10 -25.99 -9.38 -19.75
C ILE A 10 -27.06 -10.29 -20.36
N LEU A 11 -27.88 -10.89 -19.50
CA LEU A 11 -29.12 -11.55 -19.85
C LEU A 11 -30.26 -10.57 -19.57
N ASP A 12 -30.97 -10.15 -20.62
CA ASP A 12 -32.20 -9.38 -20.52
C ASP A 12 -33.40 -10.29 -20.80
N VAL A 13 -34.34 -10.31 -19.86
CA VAL A 13 -35.56 -11.10 -19.95
C VAL A 13 -36.73 -10.14 -19.95
N GLU A 14 -37.34 -9.96 -21.09
CA GLU A 14 -38.60 -9.25 -21.21
C GLU A 14 -39.78 -10.16 -20.81
N TRP A 15 -40.55 -9.74 -19.83
CA TRP A 15 -41.74 -10.45 -19.37
C TRP A 15 -42.86 -9.47 -19.06
N ASP A 16 -43.94 -9.53 -19.86
CA ASP A 16 -45.08 -8.60 -19.78
C ASP A 16 -44.63 -7.13 -19.73
N GLU A 17 -43.87 -6.71 -20.70
CA GLU A 17 -43.37 -5.34 -20.88
C GLU A 17 -42.38 -4.87 -19.77
N VAL A 18 -41.93 -5.76 -18.90
CA VAL A 18 -40.91 -5.47 -17.88
C VAL A 18 -39.61 -6.16 -18.22
N HIS A 19 -38.52 -5.39 -18.19
CA HIS A 19 -37.15 -5.88 -18.42
C HIS A 19 -36.52 -6.29 -17.11
N TYR A 20 -36.04 -7.55 -17.04
CA TYR A 20 -35.29 -8.13 -15.94
C TYR A 20 -33.87 -8.42 -16.40
N GLU A 21 -32.91 -7.63 -15.96
CA GLU A 21 -31.54 -7.67 -16.46
C GLU A 21 -30.62 -8.32 -15.41
N PHE A 22 -29.77 -9.22 -15.90
CA PHE A 22 -28.81 -9.95 -15.07
C PHE A 22 -27.42 -9.87 -15.72
N LEU A 23 -26.43 -9.41 -14.98
CA LEU A 23 -25.02 -9.53 -15.38
C LEU A 23 -24.48 -10.85 -14.81
N ILE A 24 -24.10 -11.77 -15.71
CA ILE A 24 -23.75 -13.15 -15.36
C ILE A 24 -22.34 -13.47 -15.80
N ARG A 25 -21.55 -14.09 -14.90
CA ARG A 25 -20.33 -14.81 -15.23
C ARG A 25 -20.48 -16.25 -14.80
N ILE A 26 -20.46 -17.18 -15.75
CA ILE A 26 -20.50 -18.60 -15.49
C ILE A 26 -19.07 -19.11 -15.33
N LYS A 27 -18.82 -19.84 -14.24
CA LYS A 27 -17.54 -20.52 -13.99
C LYS A 27 -17.74 -22.02 -14.18
N THR A 28 -16.94 -22.63 -15.06
CA THR A 28 -17.00 -24.08 -15.32
C THR A 28 -16.62 -24.82 -14.03
N ASN A 29 -17.41 -25.82 -13.66
CA ASN A 29 -17.23 -26.63 -12.44
C ASN A 29 -17.41 -25.86 -11.12
N ALA A 30 -18.04 -24.68 -11.15
CA ALA A 30 -18.39 -23.98 -9.91
C ALA A 30 -19.40 -24.77 -9.09
N SER A 31 -19.11 -24.94 -7.80
CA SER A 31 -20.01 -25.65 -6.88
C SER A 31 -21.12 -24.77 -6.34
N ASN A 32 -20.93 -23.42 -6.35
CA ASN A 32 -21.90 -22.47 -5.82
C ASN A 32 -22.27 -21.38 -6.85
N VAL A 33 -23.42 -20.76 -6.62
CA VAL A 33 -23.87 -19.57 -7.32
C VAL A 33 -24.03 -18.42 -6.32
N LEU A 34 -23.32 -17.33 -6.57
CA LEU A 34 -23.38 -16.12 -5.76
C LEU A 34 -24.27 -15.09 -6.44
N ILE A 35 -25.30 -14.59 -5.74
CA ILE A 35 -26.26 -13.62 -6.26
C ILE A 35 -26.09 -12.31 -5.50
N PHE A 36 -25.90 -11.20 -6.21
CA PHE A 36 -25.68 -9.89 -5.64
C PHE A 36 -26.86 -8.96 -5.90
N GLY A 37 -27.42 -8.39 -4.81
CA GLY A 37 -28.43 -7.34 -4.87
C GLY A 37 -27.80 -5.94 -4.77
N SER A 38 -28.33 -5.00 -5.55
CA SER A 38 -27.91 -3.60 -5.53
C SER A 38 -28.62 -2.84 -4.41
N GLY A 39 -27.86 -2.06 -3.62
CA GLY A 39 -28.40 -1.06 -2.69
C GLY A 39 -28.62 0.30 -3.39
N ALA A 40 -28.86 1.37 -2.61
CA ALA A 40 -29.00 2.73 -3.15
C ALA A 40 -27.72 3.20 -3.87
N GLY A 41 -27.85 3.81 -5.04
CA GLY A 41 -26.77 4.49 -5.75
C GLY A 41 -26.32 5.75 -4.98
N GLY A 42 -25.00 5.98 -4.87
CA GLY A 42 -24.45 7.18 -4.25
C GLY A 42 -24.70 8.43 -5.11
N PHE A 43 -25.05 9.56 -4.48
CA PHE A 43 -25.36 10.85 -5.14
C PHE A 43 -24.15 11.56 -5.80
N GLN A 44 -22.95 10.97 -5.85
CA GLN A 44 -21.72 11.67 -6.29
C GLN A 44 -21.17 11.25 -7.66
N GLU A 45 -21.70 10.23 -8.29
CA GLU A 45 -21.35 9.91 -9.68
C GLU A 45 -22.57 10.19 -10.55
N GLN A 46 -22.37 10.76 -11.75
CA GLN A 46 -23.45 11.13 -12.67
C GLN A 46 -24.51 10.01 -12.73
N PRO A 47 -25.81 10.35 -12.78
CA PRO A 47 -26.85 9.35 -12.78
C PRO A 47 -26.75 8.50 -14.05
N ILE A 48 -26.02 7.40 -13.95
CA ILE A 48 -26.14 6.33 -14.92
C ILE A 48 -27.46 5.67 -14.57
N GLY A 49 -28.47 5.84 -15.44
CA GLY A 49 -29.75 5.16 -15.27
C GLY A 49 -29.58 3.64 -15.19
N PRO A 50 -30.67 2.90 -14.79
CA PRO A 50 -30.60 1.43 -14.80
C PRO A 50 -30.24 0.90 -16.19
N PRO A 51 -29.58 -0.29 -16.31
CA PRO A 51 -29.39 -1.27 -15.23
C PRO A 51 -28.23 -0.95 -14.28
N ILE A 52 -28.43 -1.19 -12.96
CA ILE A 52 -27.43 -0.95 -11.92
C ILE A 52 -26.94 -2.29 -11.33
N PHE A 53 -25.65 -2.56 -11.48
CA PHE A 53 -25.01 -3.76 -10.94
C PHE A 53 -23.91 -3.38 -9.92
N HIS A 54 -24.29 -3.11 -8.68
CA HIS A 54 -23.33 -2.77 -7.64
C HIS A 54 -22.33 -3.92 -7.41
N ARG A 55 -21.08 -3.58 -7.15
CA ARG A 55 -19.99 -4.54 -6.87
C ARG A 55 -19.63 -5.47 -8.03
N HIS A 56 -20.06 -5.18 -9.28
CA HIS A 56 -19.68 -5.97 -10.44
C HIS A 56 -18.14 -6.06 -10.62
N SER A 57 -17.39 -5.04 -10.18
CA SER A 57 -15.92 -5.04 -10.16
C SER A 57 -15.31 -6.12 -9.23
N TRP A 58 -16.12 -6.74 -8.35
CA TRP A 58 -15.67 -7.84 -7.48
C TRP A 58 -15.79 -9.20 -8.14
N MET A 59 -16.39 -9.28 -9.30
CA MET A 59 -16.69 -10.53 -10.02
C MET A 59 -15.44 -11.43 -10.18
N GLY A 60 -14.25 -10.83 -10.39
CA GLY A 60 -12.98 -11.53 -10.53
C GLY A 60 -12.46 -12.22 -9.27
N GLU A 61 -12.98 -11.83 -8.10
CA GLU A 61 -12.51 -12.33 -6.80
C GLU A 61 -13.11 -13.70 -6.42
N PHE A 62 -14.07 -14.21 -7.19
CA PHE A 62 -14.78 -15.44 -6.86
C PHE A 62 -14.45 -16.57 -7.86
N GLU A 63 -14.25 -17.76 -7.37
CA GLU A 63 -14.16 -19.00 -8.17
C GLU A 63 -15.54 -19.63 -8.44
N ASP A 64 -16.60 -18.96 -8.01
CA ASP A 64 -17.98 -19.39 -8.13
C ASP A 64 -18.65 -18.73 -9.35
N THR A 65 -19.78 -19.26 -9.82
CA THR A 65 -20.66 -18.55 -10.77
C THR A 65 -21.27 -17.35 -10.06
N VAL A 66 -21.23 -16.17 -10.70
CA VAL A 66 -21.68 -14.91 -10.10
C VAL A 66 -22.76 -14.28 -10.96
N ILE A 67 -23.86 -13.84 -10.32
CA ILE A 67 -25.00 -13.20 -10.95
C ILE A 67 -25.31 -11.90 -10.19
N TYR A 68 -25.37 -10.80 -10.89
CA TYR A 68 -25.90 -9.52 -10.40
C TYR A 68 -27.25 -9.28 -11.08
N TYR A 69 -28.25 -8.85 -10.34
CA TYR A 69 -29.54 -8.47 -10.92
C TYR A 69 -29.80 -6.98 -10.72
N ASN A 70 -30.45 -6.38 -11.74
CA ASN A 70 -31.01 -5.04 -11.66
C ASN A 70 -32.36 -5.07 -10.94
N ASP A 71 -32.74 -3.98 -10.29
CA ASP A 71 -34.07 -3.79 -9.74
C ASP A 71 -34.98 -3.09 -10.77
N PRO A 72 -35.95 -3.78 -11.40
CA PRO A 72 -36.79 -3.18 -12.42
C PRO A 72 -37.70 -2.07 -11.89
N THR A 73 -37.89 -1.97 -10.59
CA THR A 73 -38.64 -0.85 -9.98
C THR A 73 -38.01 0.50 -10.29
N LEU A 74 -36.70 0.53 -10.56
CA LEU A 74 -35.96 1.75 -10.92
C LEU A 74 -36.42 2.36 -12.24
N TYR A 75 -37.10 1.61 -13.11
CA TYR A 75 -37.66 2.11 -14.37
C TYR A 75 -39.01 2.80 -14.21
N LEU A 76 -39.65 2.70 -13.01
CA LEU A 76 -40.95 3.35 -12.77
C LEU A 76 -40.84 4.87 -12.57
N GLY A 77 -39.62 5.39 -12.29
CA GLY A 77 -39.40 6.81 -12.08
C GLY A 77 -37.98 7.13 -11.57
N GLU A 78 -37.73 8.39 -11.30
CA GLU A 78 -36.43 8.87 -10.80
C GLU A 78 -36.27 8.53 -9.30
N ILE A 79 -35.87 7.30 -9.00
CA ILE A 79 -35.59 6.79 -7.67
C ILE A 79 -34.22 6.13 -7.61
N SER A 80 -33.54 6.21 -6.45
CA SER A 80 -32.21 5.62 -6.25
C SER A 80 -32.24 4.19 -5.71
N LEU A 81 -33.40 3.69 -5.28
CA LEU A 81 -33.61 2.37 -4.70
C LEU A 81 -35.08 2.00 -4.81
N GLY A 82 -35.40 0.84 -5.33
CA GLY A 82 -36.75 0.37 -5.56
C GLY A 82 -37.19 -0.78 -4.65
N TRP A 83 -36.25 -1.43 -3.95
CA TRP A 83 -36.49 -2.64 -3.13
C TRP A 83 -37.21 -3.78 -3.88
N GLY A 84 -37.19 -3.77 -5.21
CA GLY A 84 -37.88 -4.76 -6.03
C GLY A 84 -39.38 -4.79 -5.87
N GLN A 85 -39.96 -3.67 -5.45
CA GLN A 85 -41.40 -3.58 -5.13
C GLN A 85 -42.30 -3.78 -6.36
N GLY A 86 -41.87 -3.25 -7.52
CA GLY A 86 -42.65 -3.32 -8.73
C GLY A 86 -43.91 -2.44 -8.69
N THR A 87 -45.03 -2.97 -9.11
CA THR A 87 -46.32 -2.28 -9.12
C THR A 87 -47.31 -2.89 -8.14
N GLN A 88 -48.46 -2.24 -7.92
CA GLN A 88 -49.52 -2.74 -7.08
C GLN A 88 -49.93 -4.17 -7.46
N ASP A 89 -49.97 -4.48 -8.75
CA ASP A 89 -50.47 -5.76 -9.28
C ASP A 89 -49.35 -6.80 -9.46
N ARG A 90 -48.07 -6.36 -9.41
CA ARG A 90 -46.93 -7.24 -9.73
C ARG A 90 -45.76 -7.00 -8.81
N PHE A 91 -45.34 -8.07 -8.11
CA PHE A 91 -44.15 -8.01 -7.19
C PHE A 91 -42.90 -8.47 -7.92
N TYR A 92 -42.01 -7.54 -8.26
CA TYR A 92 -40.85 -7.82 -9.11
C TYR A 92 -39.84 -8.76 -8.47
N LEU A 93 -39.67 -8.78 -7.12
CA LEU A 93 -38.81 -9.79 -6.49
C LEU A 93 -39.33 -11.22 -6.67
N LYS A 94 -40.63 -11.41 -6.76
CA LYS A 94 -41.20 -12.74 -7.09
C LYS A 94 -40.84 -13.15 -8.49
N ASP A 95 -40.92 -12.25 -9.46
CA ASP A 95 -40.57 -12.51 -10.87
C ASP A 95 -39.08 -12.79 -11.00
N ILE A 96 -38.23 -11.96 -10.37
CA ILE A 96 -36.77 -12.19 -10.32
C ILE A 96 -36.47 -13.60 -9.77
N SER A 97 -37.15 -14.02 -8.69
CA SER A 97 -36.96 -15.36 -8.13
C SER A 97 -37.32 -16.47 -9.11
N MET A 98 -38.40 -16.31 -9.89
CA MET A 98 -38.84 -17.30 -10.91
C MET A 98 -37.84 -17.38 -12.06
N ILE A 99 -37.30 -16.25 -12.52
CA ILE A 99 -36.25 -16.23 -13.55
C ILE A 99 -34.97 -16.87 -13.03
N LEU A 100 -34.53 -16.54 -11.83
CA LEU A 100 -33.35 -17.14 -11.19
C LEU A 100 -33.50 -18.67 -11.04
N MET A 101 -34.66 -19.17 -10.59
CA MET A 101 -34.91 -20.60 -10.51
C MET A 101 -34.80 -21.29 -11.88
N LYS A 102 -35.21 -20.64 -12.97
CA LYS A 102 -35.03 -21.16 -14.32
C LYS A 102 -33.58 -21.15 -14.77
N ILE A 103 -32.82 -20.13 -14.37
CA ILE A 103 -31.36 -20.09 -14.59
C ILE A 103 -30.67 -21.23 -13.81
N PHE A 104 -31.01 -21.44 -12.53
CA PHE A 104 -30.45 -22.53 -11.73
C PHE A 104 -30.76 -23.91 -12.34
N ALA A 105 -31.99 -24.12 -12.79
CA ALA A 105 -32.37 -25.36 -13.47
C ALA A 105 -31.55 -25.58 -14.77
N THR A 106 -31.28 -24.52 -15.53
CA THR A 106 -30.46 -24.59 -16.76
C THR A 106 -28.99 -24.88 -16.45
N LEU A 107 -28.48 -24.36 -15.32
CA LEU A 107 -27.10 -24.57 -14.86
C LEU A 107 -26.93 -25.86 -14.01
N HIS A 108 -28.03 -26.61 -13.78
CA HIS A 108 -28.07 -27.79 -12.92
C HIS A 108 -27.59 -27.49 -11.48
N VAL A 109 -27.91 -26.33 -10.93
CA VAL A 109 -27.52 -25.91 -9.58
C VAL A 109 -28.62 -26.25 -8.59
N ASP A 110 -28.26 -26.95 -7.51
CA ASP A 110 -29.15 -27.17 -6.36
C ASP A 110 -29.30 -25.87 -5.57
N HIS A 111 -30.50 -25.52 -5.16
CA HIS A 111 -30.76 -24.28 -4.42
C HIS A 111 -29.95 -24.16 -3.12
N LYS A 112 -29.60 -25.29 -2.47
CA LYS A 112 -28.72 -25.27 -1.30
C LYS A 112 -27.32 -24.69 -1.58
N ASN A 113 -26.91 -24.63 -2.85
CA ASN A 113 -25.64 -24.09 -3.30
C ASN A 113 -25.76 -22.63 -3.78
N VAL A 114 -26.89 -21.98 -3.51
CA VAL A 114 -27.15 -20.58 -3.86
C VAL A 114 -26.99 -19.70 -2.63
N LEU A 115 -26.18 -18.66 -2.76
CA LEU A 115 -25.97 -17.63 -1.74
C LEU A 115 -26.41 -16.26 -2.28
N PHE A 116 -27.39 -15.64 -1.63
CA PHE A 116 -27.78 -14.26 -1.87
C PHE A 116 -26.98 -13.33 -0.95
N TYR A 117 -26.34 -12.32 -1.52
CA TYR A 117 -25.65 -11.28 -0.76
C TYR A 117 -26.22 -9.89 -1.05
N GLY A 118 -26.45 -9.12 0.01
CA GLY A 118 -26.83 -7.73 -0.10
C GLY A 118 -26.60 -6.93 1.19
N SER A 119 -26.46 -5.62 1.05
CA SER A 119 -26.41 -4.68 2.17
C SER A 119 -27.52 -3.64 2.05
N SER A 120 -27.96 -3.07 3.18
CA SER A 120 -29.01 -2.04 3.18
C SER A 120 -30.28 -2.52 2.46
N GLY A 121 -30.76 -1.79 1.45
CA GLY A 121 -31.88 -2.21 0.60
C GLY A 121 -31.61 -3.49 -0.19
N GLY A 122 -30.37 -3.70 -0.66
CA GLY A 122 -29.97 -4.97 -1.28
C GLY A 122 -30.05 -6.15 -0.30
N GLY A 123 -29.81 -5.90 1.00
CA GLY A 123 -30.01 -6.88 2.06
C GLY A 123 -31.48 -7.28 2.23
N PHE A 124 -32.39 -6.31 2.19
CA PHE A 124 -33.83 -6.58 2.18
C PHE A 124 -34.22 -7.50 1.02
N MET A 125 -33.78 -7.14 -0.21
CA MET A 125 -34.10 -7.93 -1.40
C MET A 125 -33.51 -9.34 -1.31
N SER A 126 -32.28 -9.50 -0.78
CA SER A 126 -31.63 -10.80 -0.59
C SER A 126 -32.37 -11.69 0.41
N LEU A 127 -32.92 -11.14 1.49
CA LEU A 127 -33.76 -11.87 2.45
C LEU A 127 -35.04 -12.39 1.78
N ILE A 128 -35.74 -11.55 1.02
CA ILE A 128 -36.95 -11.93 0.30
C ILE A 128 -36.69 -13.00 -0.76
N LEU A 129 -35.63 -12.81 -1.58
CA LEU A 129 -35.28 -13.77 -2.63
C LEU A 129 -34.88 -15.12 -2.06
N ALA A 130 -34.12 -15.16 -0.95
CA ALA A 130 -33.80 -16.42 -0.29
C ALA A 130 -35.03 -17.15 0.25
N GLY A 131 -36.04 -16.42 0.69
CA GLY A 131 -37.33 -17.01 1.08
C GLY A 131 -38.06 -17.65 -0.11
N PHE A 132 -38.08 -17.01 -1.28
CA PHE A 132 -38.67 -17.59 -2.49
C PHE A 132 -37.87 -18.79 -3.01
N VAL A 133 -36.53 -18.75 -2.94
CA VAL A 133 -35.63 -19.82 -3.39
C VAL A 133 -35.34 -20.77 -2.21
N LYS A 134 -36.31 -21.58 -1.83
CA LYS A 134 -36.20 -22.49 -0.68
C LYS A 134 -34.94 -23.36 -0.77
N GLY A 135 -34.20 -23.45 0.35
CA GLY A 135 -32.91 -24.16 0.46
C GLY A 135 -31.70 -23.24 0.31
N SER A 136 -31.82 -22.05 -0.27
CA SER A 136 -30.72 -21.08 -0.40
C SER A 136 -30.38 -20.38 0.93
N THR A 137 -29.25 -19.67 0.93
CA THR A 137 -28.77 -18.89 2.09
C THR A 137 -28.76 -17.41 1.77
N ALA A 138 -29.16 -16.55 2.72
CA ALA A 138 -28.98 -15.11 2.67
C ALA A 138 -27.84 -14.68 3.58
N LEU A 139 -26.84 -13.99 3.04
CA LEU A 139 -25.83 -13.23 3.78
C LEU A 139 -26.12 -11.76 3.63
N VAL A 140 -26.46 -11.08 4.72
CA VAL A 140 -26.88 -9.68 4.67
C VAL A 140 -26.09 -8.83 5.66
N ASN A 141 -25.78 -7.59 5.24
CA ASN A 141 -25.05 -6.65 6.09
C ASN A 141 -25.83 -5.35 6.29
N ASN A 142 -26.11 -4.99 7.53
CA ASN A 142 -26.95 -3.85 7.91
C ASN A 142 -28.22 -3.79 7.06
N PRO A 143 -28.99 -4.89 6.92
CA PRO A 143 -30.13 -4.93 6.03
C PRO A 143 -31.30 -4.12 6.59
N GLN A 144 -32.09 -3.56 5.72
CA GLN A 144 -33.41 -3.13 6.06
C GLN A 144 -34.33 -4.37 6.19
N THR A 145 -35.14 -4.45 7.23
CA THR A 145 -36.06 -5.59 7.46
C THR A 145 -37.51 -5.17 7.39
N ILE A 146 -37.79 -3.87 7.59
CA ILE A 146 -39.13 -3.26 7.51
C ILE A 146 -38.98 -1.93 6.75
N LEU A 147 -39.50 -1.83 5.55
CA LEU A 147 -39.30 -0.64 4.70
C LEU A 147 -39.91 0.63 5.33
N THR A 148 -41.05 0.52 5.99
CA THR A 148 -41.70 1.66 6.64
C THR A 148 -40.95 2.20 7.87
N LYS A 149 -39.92 1.49 8.32
CA LYS A 149 -38.99 1.94 9.39
C LYS A 149 -37.75 2.63 8.85
N TRP A 150 -37.55 2.65 7.52
CA TRP A 150 -36.46 3.35 6.89
C TRP A 150 -36.73 4.85 6.76
N ILE A 151 -35.73 5.60 6.25
CA ILE A 151 -35.82 7.04 6.02
C ILE A 151 -37.06 7.37 5.15
N PRO A 152 -37.94 8.30 5.56
CA PRO A 152 -39.24 8.48 4.91
C PRO A 152 -39.19 8.90 3.43
N VAL A 153 -38.20 9.73 3.03
CA VAL A 153 -38.19 10.31 1.68
C VAL A 153 -38.07 9.23 0.59
N PRO A 154 -37.05 8.34 0.56
CA PRO A 154 -36.98 7.30 -0.46
C PRO A 154 -38.15 6.29 -0.38
N VAL A 155 -38.62 5.97 0.82
CA VAL A 155 -39.78 5.06 0.99
C VAL A 155 -41.03 5.66 0.35
N ASN A 156 -41.31 6.92 0.61
CA ASN A 156 -42.51 7.59 0.06
C ASN A 156 -42.41 7.75 -1.48
N GLN A 157 -41.21 7.99 -2.01
CA GLN A 157 -40.97 8.02 -3.47
C GLN A 157 -41.34 6.68 -4.12
N VAL A 158 -40.86 5.57 -3.59
CA VAL A 158 -41.19 4.24 -4.10
C VAL A 158 -42.67 3.91 -3.89
N PHE A 159 -43.26 4.21 -2.75
CA PHE A 159 -44.67 3.94 -2.50
C PHE A 159 -45.60 4.70 -3.44
N ASN A 160 -45.28 5.95 -3.77
CA ASN A 160 -46.05 6.74 -4.74
C ASN A 160 -45.98 6.14 -6.17
N LEU A 161 -44.87 5.51 -6.56
CA LEU A 161 -44.69 4.88 -7.87
C LEU A 161 -45.29 3.46 -7.91
N SER A 162 -45.01 2.67 -6.87
CA SER A 162 -45.41 1.26 -6.83
C SER A 162 -46.86 1.06 -6.41
N TYR A 163 -47.43 1.97 -5.59
CA TYR A 163 -48.77 1.89 -5.00
C TYR A 163 -49.54 3.20 -5.16
N PRO A 164 -49.73 3.71 -6.37
CA PRO A 164 -50.33 5.02 -6.61
C PRO A 164 -51.75 5.12 -6.00
N GLY A 165 -51.96 6.21 -5.28
CA GLY A 165 -53.28 6.51 -4.66
C GLY A 165 -53.57 5.79 -3.35
N LEU A 166 -52.68 4.94 -2.84
CA LEU A 166 -52.85 4.31 -1.54
C LEU A 166 -52.14 5.11 -0.43
N LEU A 167 -52.80 5.16 0.75
CA LEU A 167 -52.18 5.68 1.96
C LEU A 167 -51.18 4.64 2.53
N ARG A 168 -50.20 5.10 3.29
CA ARG A 168 -49.19 4.24 3.90
C ARG A 168 -49.80 3.12 4.75
N GLU A 169 -50.81 3.41 5.51
CA GLU A 169 -51.55 2.44 6.35
C GLU A 169 -52.21 1.35 5.51
N ASP A 170 -52.78 1.73 4.34
CA ASP A 170 -53.35 0.76 3.40
C ASP A 170 -52.31 -0.14 2.75
N ILE A 171 -51.11 0.42 2.46
CA ILE A 171 -49.97 -0.33 1.92
C ILE A 171 -49.49 -1.33 2.97
N GLU A 172 -49.27 -0.90 4.21
CA GLU A 172 -48.88 -1.78 5.32
C GLU A 172 -49.90 -2.92 5.53
N LYS A 173 -51.16 -2.65 5.43
CA LYS A 173 -52.23 -3.65 5.64
C LYS A 173 -52.38 -4.63 4.46
N LYS A 174 -52.23 -4.15 3.21
CA LYS A 174 -52.53 -4.96 2.00
C LYS A 174 -51.29 -5.66 1.46
N PHE A 175 -50.08 -5.07 1.65
CA PHE A 175 -48.80 -5.50 1.07
C PHE A 175 -47.71 -5.67 2.15
N GLY A 176 -48.14 -5.96 3.39
CA GLY A 176 -47.22 -6.17 4.50
C GLY A 176 -46.13 -7.24 4.17
N ASP A 177 -46.54 -8.30 3.48
CA ASP A 177 -45.66 -9.35 3.00
C ASP A 177 -44.65 -8.93 1.90
N ARG A 178 -44.81 -7.72 1.31
CA ARG A 178 -43.83 -7.16 0.36
C ARG A 178 -42.85 -6.17 1.01
N ILE A 179 -43.19 -5.62 2.19
CA ILE A 179 -42.51 -4.51 2.82
C ILE A 179 -41.92 -4.85 4.20
N ASN A 180 -42.23 -6.04 4.74
CA ASN A 180 -41.76 -6.55 6.02
C ASN A 180 -41.29 -8.01 5.86
N VAL A 181 -40.03 -8.27 6.10
CA VAL A 181 -39.41 -9.57 5.90
C VAL A 181 -40.09 -10.68 6.73
N LEU A 182 -40.46 -10.41 7.98
CA LEU A 182 -41.08 -11.42 8.83
C LEU A 182 -42.55 -11.70 8.42
N GLU A 183 -43.30 -10.70 7.98
CA GLU A 183 -44.64 -10.91 7.42
C GLU A 183 -44.57 -11.74 6.14
N PHE A 184 -43.54 -11.46 5.30
CA PHE A 184 -43.28 -12.28 4.12
C PHE A 184 -42.99 -13.74 4.50
N TYR A 185 -42.08 -14.00 5.44
CA TYR A 185 -41.73 -15.37 5.87
C TYR A 185 -42.94 -16.09 6.46
N ASN A 186 -43.77 -15.36 7.20
CA ASN A 186 -45.01 -15.90 7.75
C ASN A 186 -46.04 -16.27 6.65
N SER A 187 -46.10 -15.45 5.58
CA SER A 187 -47.01 -15.69 4.45
C SER A 187 -46.63 -16.93 3.63
N ILE A 188 -45.30 -17.18 3.46
CA ILE A 188 -44.78 -18.32 2.71
C ILE A 188 -44.48 -19.56 3.58
N LYS A 189 -44.68 -19.45 4.91
CA LYS A 189 -44.38 -20.49 5.92
C LYS A 189 -42.95 -21.05 5.83
N TYR A 190 -41.98 -20.17 5.63
CA TYR A 190 -40.60 -20.57 5.48
C TYR A 190 -39.64 -19.45 5.83
N ILE A 191 -38.60 -19.73 6.64
CA ILE A 191 -37.46 -18.88 6.92
C ILE A 191 -36.21 -19.55 6.35
N PRO A 192 -35.45 -18.90 5.44
CA PRO A 192 -34.24 -19.48 4.87
C PRO A 192 -33.07 -19.51 5.88
N ASN A 193 -31.96 -20.11 5.49
CA ASN A 193 -30.70 -19.89 6.22
C ASN A 193 -30.28 -18.41 6.12
N ILE A 194 -30.04 -17.76 7.25
CA ILE A 194 -29.71 -16.33 7.31
C ILE A 194 -28.41 -16.14 8.08
N TYR A 195 -27.48 -15.40 7.45
CA TYR A 195 -26.31 -14.82 8.07
C TYR A 195 -26.48 -13.30 8.12
N PHE A 196 -26.74 -12.76 9.29
CA PHE A 196 -27.09 -11.38 9.51
C PHE A 196 -25.90 -10.66 10.17
N LEU A 197 -25.20 -9.78 9.44
CA LEU A 197 -24.12 -8.95 9.94
C LEU A 197 -24.66 -7.58 10.31
N GLN A 198 -24.47 -7.13 11.56
CA GLN A 198 -24.96 -5.85 12.03
C GLN A 198 -23.89 -5.00 12.68
N ASN A 199 -23.74 -3.76 12.20
CA ASN A 199 -22.97 -2.72 12.88
C ASN A 199 -23.79 -2.15 14.05
N VAL A 200 -23.40 -2.50 15.27
CA VAL A 200 -24.09 -1.97 16.47
C VAL A 200 -23.73 -0.51 16.78
N ALA A 201 -22.76 0.09 16.09
CA ALA A 201 -22.48 1.52 16.17
C ALA A 201 -23.53 2.37 15.43
N CYS A 202 -24.34 1.78 14.53
CA CYS A 202 -25.47 2.41 13.88
C CYS A 202 -26.75 2.18 14.69
N GLU A 203 -27.02 3.07 15.64
CA GLU A 203 -28.19 2.97 16.51
C GLU A 203 -29.50 2.93 15.71
N PHE A 204 -29.58 3.68 14.61
CA PHE A 204 -30.76 3.70 13.75
C PHE A 204 -31.11 2.31 13.20
N ASP A 205 -30.12 1.58 12.67
CA ASP A 205 -30.33 0.23 12.11
C ASP A 205 -30.70 -0.77 13.21
N VAL A 206 -30.02 -0.67 14.36
CA VAL A 206 -30.30 -1.55 15.51
C VAL A 206 -31.75 -1.39 15.96
N GLN A 207 -32.21 -0.16 16.16
CA GLN A 207 -33.56 0.12 16.68
C GLN A 207 -34.68 -0.16 15.68
N ASN A 208 -34.43 0.11 14.39
CA ASN A 208 -35.50 0.07 13.38
C ASN A 208 -35.52 -1.23 12.57
N HIS A 209 -34.41 -1.98 12.52
CA HIS A 209 -34.28 -3.16 11.67
C HIS A 209 -33.85 -4.42 12.42
N LEU A 210 -32.78 -4.39 13.22
CA LEU A 210 -32.28 -5.57 13.94
C LEU A 210 -33.25 -5.98 15.08
N LEU A 211 -33.52 -5.09 16.03
CA LEU A 211 -34.34 -5.42 17.18
C LEU A 211 -35.80 -5.81 16.79
N PRO A 212 -36.47 -5.12 15.84
CA PRO A 212 -37.77 -5.56 15.35
C PRO A 212 -37.73 -6.94 14.67
N PHE A 213 -36.67 -7.25 13.96
CA PHE A 213 -36.50 -8.57 13.35
C PHE A 213 -36.34 -9.66 14.42
N ILE A 214 -35.45 -9.48 15.40
CA ILE A 214 -35.22 -10.46 16.46
C ILE A 214 -36.47 -10.67 17.30
N SER A 215 -37.11 -9.58 17.79
CA SER A 215 -38.30 -9.67 18.63
C SER A 215 -39.51 -10.18 17.88
N GLY A 216 -39.58 -9.96 16.58
CA GLY A 216 -40.65 -10.46 15.74
C GLY A 216 -40.55 -11.97 15.44
N LEU A 217 -39.40 -12.60 15.61
CA LEU A 217 -39.26 -14.06 15.46
C LEU A 217 -40.14 -14.85 16.44
N GLU A 218 -40.40 -14.30 17.63
CA GLU A 218 -41.31 -14.91 18.60
C GLU A 218 -42.78 -14.98 18.11
N LYS A 219 -43.12 -14.16 17.10
CA LYS A 219 -44.48 -14.07 16.53
C LYS A 219 -44.67 -14.86 15.25
N ILE A 220 -43.63 -15.62 14.85
CA ILE A 220 -43.69 -16.51 13.70
C ILE A 220 -44.62 -17.68 14.03
N ASP A 221 -45.46 -18.03 13.08
CA ASP A 221 -46.42 -19.12 13.26
C ASP A 221 -45.72 -20.45 13.51
N ALA A 222 -46.28 -21.28 14.38
CA ALA A 222 -45.68 -22.56 14.79
C ALA A 222 -45.55 -23.58 13.65
N ASP A 223 -46.26 -23.40 12.54
CA ASP A 223 -46.20 -24.22 11.34
C ASP A 223 -45.15 -23.74 10.31
N CYS A 224 -44.39 -22.70 10.66
CA CYS A 224 -43.33 -22.19 9.80
C CYS A 224 -42.08 -23.08 9.87
N ASP A 225 -41.58 -23.45 8.70
CA ASP A 225 -40.28 -24.14 8.58
C ASP A 225 -39.14 -23.14 8.77
N VAL A 226 -38.44 -23.23 9.91
CA VAL A 226 -37.38 -22.30 10.33
C VAL A 226 -36.02 -22.94 10.18
N ASN A 227 -35.20 -22.41 9.31
CA ASN A 227 -33.80 -22.80 9.17
C ASN A 227 -32.88 -21.97 10.07
N GLN A 228 -31.57 -22.15 9.93
CA GLN A 228 -30.58 -21.51 10.80
C GLN A 228 -30.52 -20.00 10.61
N ILE A 229 -30.65 -19.25 11.70
CA ILE A 229 -30.38 -17.80 11.74
C ILE A 229 -29.16 -17.57 12.60
N LYS A 230 -28.10 -17.00 12.00
CA LYS A 230 -26.89 -16.56 12.70
C LYS A 230 -26.76 -15.05 12.61
N ILE A 231 -26.55 -14.39 13.75
CA ILE A 231 -26.38 -12.95 13.83
C ILE A 231 -24.99 -12.65 14.37
N ASP A 232 -24.16 -11.97 13.55
CA ASP A 232 -22.85 -11.51 13.93
C ASP A 232 -22.87 -9.99 14.11
N LEU A 233 -22.46 -9.53 15.29
CA LEU A 233 -22.43 -8.13 15.65
C LEU A 233 -21.01 -7.58 15.56
N TYR A 234 -20.84 -6.42 14.92
CA TYR A 234 -19.57 -5.69 14.87
C TYR A 234 -19.76 -4.22 15.24
N TYR A 235 -18.68 -3.53 15.56
CA TYR A 235 -18.72 -2.13 15.95
C TYR A 235 -17.76 -1.31 15.09
N ASP A 236 -18.30 -0.49 14.16
CA ASP A 236 -17.55 0.50 13.39
C ASP A 236 -18.32 1.82 13.35
N LYS A 237 -17.86 2.77 14.19
CA LYS A 237 -18.49 4.09 14.28
C LYS A 237 -18.32 4.93 13.01
N LYS A 238 -17.25 4.70 12.23
CA LYS A 238 -17.01 5.45 10.99
C LYS A 238 -17.88 4.94 9.84
N ALA A 239 -18.03 3.63 9.75
CA ALA A 239 -18.86 3.01 8.72
C ALA A 239 -20.36 3.33 8.91
N GLY A 240 -20.84 3.46 10.16
CA GLY A 240 -22.24 3.72 10.44
C GLY A 240 -23.15 2.68 9.77
N HIS A 241 -24.04 3.12 8.88
CA HIS A 241 -24.93 2.24 8.09
C HIS A 241 -24.21 1.51 6.94
N ALA A 242 -23.04 1.98 6.50
CA ALA A 242 -22.33 1.36 5.39
C ALA A 242 -21.97 -0.10 5.68
N ALA A 243 -21.91 -0.93 4.65
CA ALA A 243 -21.46 -2.31 4.75
C ALA A 243 -19.97 -2.38 5.12
N VAL A 244 -19.55 -3.53 5.64
CA VAL A 244 -18.11 -3.86 5.78
C VAL A 244 -17.39 -3.78 4.45
N GLY A 245 -16.07 -3.58 4.50
CA GLY A 245 -15.23 -3.41 3.31
C GLY A 245 -15.26 -4.60 2.34
N LYS A 246 -14.71 -4.40 1.12
CA LYS A 246 -14.67 -5.43 0.07
C LYS A 246 -14.10 -6.76 0.58
N ASN A 247 -12.91 -6.72 1.19
CA ASN A 247 -12.20 -7.92 1.63
C ASN A 247 -12.97 -8.68 2.73
N GLU A 248 -13.56 -7.96 3.67
CA GLU A 248 -14.38 -8.55 4.72
C GLU A 248 -15.67 -9.16 4.15
N THR A 249 -16.30 -8.50 3.17
CA THR A 249 -17.47 -9.06 2.49
C THR A 249 -17.14 -10.36 1.77
N ILE A 250 -16.05 -10.39 0.99
CA ILE A 250 -15.59 -11.59 0.27
C ILE A 250 -15.31 -12.72 1.26
N TYR A 251 -14.72 -12.38 2.39
CA TYR A 251 -14.51 -13.35 3.46
C TYR A 251 -15.82 -13.95 3.96
N TYR A 252 -16.80 -13.15 4.36
CA TYR A 252 -18.08 -13.67 4.85
C TYR A 252 -18.78 -14.53 3.79
N ILE A 253 -18.73 -14.12 2.51
CA ILE A 253 -19.23 -14.93 1.41
C ILE A 253 -18.54 -16.30 1.40
N ASN A 254 -17.22 -16.37 1.48
CA ASN A 254 -16.46 -17.61 1.47
C ASN A 254 -16.70 -18.47 2.72
N GLN A 255 -17.05 -17.88 3.86
CA GLN A 255 -17.40 -18.62 5.09
C GLN A 255 -18.81 -19.21 5.04
N VAL A 256 -19.74 -18.52 4.38
CA VAL A 256 -21.17 -18.83 4.41
C VAL A 256 -21.60 -19.70 3.22
N LYS A 257 -20.87 -19.64 2.08
CA LYS A 257 -21.21 -20.45 0.91
C LYS A 257 -21.20 -21.94 1.23
N PRO A 258 -22.23 -22.70 0.76
CA PRO A 258 -22.50 -24.07 1.24
C PRO A 258 -21.40 -25.09 0.91
N ASN A 259 -20.88 -25.07 -0.31
CA ASN A 259 -19.77 -25.91 -0.71
C ASN A 259 -18.46 -25.13 -0.58
N LYS A 260 -17.82 -25.26 0.55
CA LYS A 260 -16.41 -24.91 0.66
C LYS A 260 -15.67 -25.89 -0.25
N ASN A 261 -14.95 -25.39 -1.26
CA ASN A 261 -13.97 -26.22 -1.95
C ASN A 261 -12.86 -26.54 -0.93
N THR A 262 -13.13 -27.50 -0.08
CA THR A 262 -12.11 -28.26 0.62
C THR A 262 -11.54 -29.19 -0.45
N GLY A 263 -10.64 -28.67 -1.28
CA GLY A 263 -9.70 -29.53 -1.97
C GLY A 263 -9.04 -30.34 -0.88
N GLY A 264 -9.37 -31.62 -0.81
CA GLY A 264 -8.82 -32.52 0.19
C GLY A 264 -7.31 -32.53 0.05
N VAL A 265 -6.62 -31.81 0.91
CA VAL A 265 -5.24 -32.06 1.25
C VAL A 265 -5.32 -33.01 2.44
N GLU A 266 -4.93 -34.24 2.23
CA GLU A 266 -4.67 -35.22 3.31
C GLU A 266 -3.60 -34.58 4.23
N GLY A 267 -4.01 -34.23 5.47
CA GLY A 267 -3.17 -33.66 6.51
C GLY A 267 -3.53 -32.20 6.82
N GLU A 268 -4.44 -32.03 7.77
CA GLU A 268 -4.74 -30.71 8.34
C GLU A 268 -3.47 -30.16 9.00
N MET A 269 -2.88 -29.05 8.45
CA MET A 269 -1.68 -28.43 9.01
C MET A 269 -1.93 -27.98 10.44
N LYS A 270 -1.09 -28.41 11.37
CA LYS A 270 -1.19 -28.07 12.79
C LYS A 270 -0.57 -26.71 13.07
N LEU A 271 -1.28 -25.85 13.78
CA LEU A 271 -0.87 -24.50 14.13
C LEU A 271 -0.24 -24.45 15.51
N SER A 272 0.98 -23.89 15.65
CA SER A 272 1.55 -23.42 16.91
C SER A 272 1.52 -21.89 16.94
N VAL A 273 1.05 -21.31 18.05
CA VAL A 273 1.04 -19.85 18.24
C VAL A 273 2.13 -19.46 19.22
N ILE A 274 2.98 -18.51 18.81
CA ILE A 274 4.13 -18.02 19.59
C ILE A 274 3.88 -16.56 19.94
N ILE A 275 3.93 -16.24 21.24
CA ILE A 275 3.67 -14.92 21.79
C ILE A 275 4.91 -14.45 22.56
N PRO A 276 5.84 -13.73 21.91
CA PRO A 276 6.88 -12.99 22.64
C PRO A 276 6.24 -11.91 23.49
N LEU A 277 6.53 -11.86 24.78
CA LEU A 277 5.93 -10.95 25.75
C LEU A 277 7.03 -10.20 26.52
N GLU A 278 7.10 -8.88 26.32
CA GLU A 278 8.10 -8.02 26.99
C GLU A 278 7.64 -7.61 28.40
N GLU A 279 6.35 -7.34 28.56
CA GLU A 279 5.72 -6.97 29.86
C GLU A 279 4.38 -7.69 30.00
N GLY A 280 4.10 -8.20 31.20
CA GLY A 280 2.81 -8.82 31.53
C GLY A 280 1.67 -7.79 31.53
N GLY A 281 0.48 -8.18 31.07
CA GLY A 281 -0.63 -7.25 31.04
C GLY A 281 -2.02 -7.90 31.00
N GLU A 282 -3.03 -7.15 31.42
CA GLU A 282 -4.46 -7.52 31.34
C GLU A 282 -4.89 -7.90 29.90
N THR A 283 -4.16 -7.43 28.90
CA THR A 283 -4.45 -7.66 27.48
C THR A 283 -4.16 -9.11 27.08
N LEU A 284 -3.17 -9.78 27.70
CA LEU A 284 -2.77 -11.14 27.33
C LEU A 284 -3.94 -12.13 27.40
N ASN A 285 -4.75 -12.08 28.46
CA ASN A 285 -5.91 -12.97 28.61
C ASN A 285 -6.91 -12.83 27.46
N ARG A 286 -7.11 -11.59 26.98
CA ARG A 286 -7.97 -11.33 25.80
C ARG A 286 -7.36 -11.84 24.49
N VAL A 287 -6.03 -11.73 24.35
CA VAL A 287 -5.31 -12.30 23.19
C VAL A 287 -5.47 -13.81 23.18
N LEU A 288 -5.25 -14.47 24.32
CA LEU A 288 -5.38 -15.92 24.45
C LEU A 288 -6.80 -16.42 24.20
N GLU A 289 -7.81 -15.68 24.67
CA GLU A 289 -9.21 -15.97 24.35
C GLU A 289 -9.41 -15.98 22.83
N LYS A 290 -9.00 -14.94 22.10
CA LYS A 290 -9.18 -14.86 20.65
C LYS A 290 -8.39 -15.90 19.87
N VAL A 291 -7.15 -16.16 20.28
CA VAL A 291 -6.29 -17.21 19.71
C VAL A 291 -6.88 -18.59 19.93
N SER A 292 -7.54 -18.81 21.06
CA SER A 292 -8.13 -20.12 21.40
C SER A 292 -9.21 -20.58 20.41
N TYR A 293 -9.90 -19.66 19.71
CA TYR A 293 -10.88 -20.01 18.68
C TYR A 293 -10.24 -20.61 17.41
N LEU A 294 -8.95 -20.35 17.16
CA LEU A 294 -8.20 -20.96 16.05
C LEU A 294 -7.91 -22.46 16.28
N GLN A 295 -8.20 -22.97 17.46
CA GLN A 295 -7.91 -24.36 17.86
C GLN A 295 -6.44 -24.77 17.63
N PRO A 296 -5.44 -23.96 18.05
CA PRO A 296 -4.04 -24.30 17.81
C PRO A 296 -3.66 -25.58 18.57
N LEU A 297 -2.65 -26.29 18.06
CA LEU A 297 -2.04 -27.45 18.73
C LEU A 297 -1.50 -27.04 20.11
N GLU A 298 -0.88 -25.86 20.18
CA GLU A 298 -0.32 -25.28 21.38
C GLU A 298 -0.18 -23.76 21.27
N ILE A 299 -0.13 -23.08 22.41
CA ILE A 299 0.19 -21.66 22.54
C ILE A 299 1.44 -21.53 23.39
N ILE A 300 2.49 -20.93 22.86
CA ILE A 300 3.79 -20.77 23.49
C ILE A 300 4.00 -19.30 23.83
N ILE A 301 4.00 -18.98 25.12
CA ILE A 301 4.30 -17.65 25.64
C ILE A 301 5.77 -17.63 26.04
N VAL A 302 6.52 -16.67 25.53
CA VAL A 302 7.93 -16.49 25.88
C VAL A 302 8.10 -15.12 26.54
N THR A 303 8.52 -15.13 27.81
CA THR A 303 8.57 -13.92 28.65
C THR A 303 9.90 -13.84 29.41
N ASN A 304 10.28 -12.64 29.83
CA ASN A 304 11.43 -12.41 30.70
C ASN A 304 11.10 -12.60 32.18
N ASP A 305 9.82 -12.67 32.57
CA ASP A 305 9.35 -12.93 33.93
C ASP A 305 8.21 -13.98 33.92
N LYS A 306 8.61 -15.22 34.10
CA LYS A 306 7.69 -16.35 34.15
C LYS A 306 6.81 -16.35 35.39
N GLU A 307 7.34 -15.90 36.54
CA GLU A 307 6.58 -15.92 37.80
C GLU A 307 5.43 -14.91 37.78
N GLU A 308 5.60 -13.75 37.12
CA GLU A 308 4.54 -12.76 36.95
C GLU A 308 3.40 -13.34 36.08
N ILE A 309 3.75 -14.02 35.00
CA ILE A 309 2.77 -14.64 34.12
C ILE A 309 2.03 -15.77 34.84
N ASP A 310 2.72 -16.67 35.50
CA ASP A 310 2.12 -17.80 36.25
C ASP A 310 1.13 -17.33 37.33
N LYS A 311 1.35 -16.15 37.92
CA LYS A 311 0.45 -15.53 38.91
C LYS A 311 -0.76 -14.84 38.29
N SER A 312 -0.59 -14.24 37.11
CA SER A 312 -1.66 -13.50 36.39
C SER A 312 -2.54 -14.39 35.55
N PHE A 313 -2.14 -15.65 35.34
CA PHE A 313 -2.74 -16.58 34.43
C PHE A 313 -3.90 -17.35 35.06
N THR A 314 -5.10 -16.85 34.98
CA THR A 314 -6.31 -17.64 35.27
C THR A 314 -6.61 -18.54 34.07
N LYS A 315 -6.37 -19.85 34.27
CA LYS A 315 -6.66 -20.98 33.41
C LYS A 315 -7.58 -20.67 32.21
N VAL A 316 -7.03 -20.51 31.02
CA VAL A 316 -7.79 -20.75 29.78
C VAL A 316 -8.08 -22.25 29.74
N ALA A 317 -9.25 -22.64 30.23
CA ALA A 317 -9.61 -24.04 30.46
C ALA A 317 -9.44 -24.87 29.17
N GLY A 318 -8.68 -25.95 29.27
CA GLY A 318 -8.64 -27.04 28.28
C GLY A 318 -7.65 -26.89 27.13
N ARG A 319 -6.63 -26.00 27.18
CA ARG A 319 -5.67 -25.81 26.08
C ARG A 319 -4.22 -26.01 26.52
N ASN A 320 -3.39 -26.49 25.58
CA ASN A 320 -1.96 -26.68 25.77
C ASN A 320 -1.22 -25.33 25.71
N VAL A 321 -1.10 -24.63 26.82
CA VAL A 321 -0.34 -23.38 26.95
C VAL A 321 1.00 -23.67 27.62
N ILE A 322 2.09 -23.29 26.98
CA ILE A 322 3.47 -23.46 27.43
C ILE A 322 4.04 -22.09 27.72
N VAL A 323 4.55 -21.86 28.94
CA VAL A 323 5.24 -20.63 29.33
C VAL A 323 6.73 -20.90 29.44
N LEU A 324 7.53 -20.18 28.67
CA LEU A 324 8.99 -20.25 28.62
C LEU A 324 9.60 -18.96 29.14
N GLU A 325 10.69 -19.06 29.87
CA GLU A 325 11.49 -17.91 30.31
C GLU A 325 12.64 -17.69 29.32
N GLU A 326 12.74 -16.44 28.80
CA GLU A 326 13.87 -15.99 28.00
C GLU A 326 14.18 -14.53 28.35
N LYS A 327 15.39 -14.29 28.87
CA LYS A 327 15.82 -12.94 29.33
C LYS A 327 16.22 -12.01 28.21
N ASP A 328 16.61 -12.57 27.06
CA ASP A 328 16.94 -11.81 25.88
C ASP A 328 15.70 -11.73 24.96
N ASN A 329 15.04 -10.58 24.94
CA ASN A 329 13.85 -10.34 24.10
C ASN A 329 14.08 -10.65 22.64
N ASN A 330 15.31 -10.47 22.11
CA ASN A 330 15.64 -10.81 20.72
C ASN A 330 15.59 -12.31 20.46
N LYS A 331 15.80 -13.14 21.47
CA LYS A 331 15.74 -14.61 21.38
C LYS A 331 14.34 -15.17 21.59
N ALA A 332 13.40 -14.39 22.04
CA ALA A 332 12.05 -14.88 22.37
C ALA A 332 11.38 -15.62 21.21
N ARG A 333 11.51 -15.10 19.97
CA ARG A 333 11.01 -15.79 18.76
C ARG A 333 11.70 -17.13 18.52
N VAL A 334 13.01 -17.19 18.69
CA VAL A 334 13.84 -18.41 18.52
C VAL A 334 13.44 -19.46 19.55
N THR A 335 13.38 -19.06 20.84
CA THR A 335 13.05 -19.94 21.94
C THR A 335 11.66 -20.55 21.78
N GLY A 336 10.66 -19.76 21.36
CA GLY A 336 9.33 -20.25 21.05
C GLY A 336 9.29 -21.18 19.84
N ALA A 337 9.96 -20.79 18.75
CA ALA A 337 9.97 -21.58 17.51
C ALA A 337 10.62 -22.94 17.65
N LYS A 338 11.69 -23.06 18.45
CA LYS A 338 12.42 -24.34 18.67
C LYS A 338 11.57 -25.39 19.38
N VAL A 339 10.63 -24.99 20.23
CA VAL A 339 9.78 -25.95 20.97
C VAL A 339 8.45 -26.20 20.25
N ALA A 340 8.11 -25.42 19.25
CA ALA A 340 6.87 -25.52 18.52
C ALA A 340 6.77 -26.84 17.75
N LYS A 341 5.60 -27.51 17.85
CA LYS A 341 5.32 -28.81 17.25
C LYS A 341 4.42 -28.74 16.02
N GLY A 342 3.77 -27.59 15.80
CA GLY A 342 2.89 -27.38 14.66
C GLY A 342 3.67 -27.25 13.35
N ASP A 343 2.98 -27.48 12.24
CA ASP A 343 3.51 -27.37 10.88
C ASP A 343 3.61 -25.89 10.44
N VAL A 344 2.78 -25.03 11.05
CA VAL A 344 2.76 -23.58 10.85
C VAL A 344 2.96 -22.88 12.19
N LEU A 345 3.88 -21.92 12.22
CA LEU A 345 4.21 -21.09 13.38
C LEU A 345 3.66 -19.67 13.17
N LEU A 346 2.70 -19.26 13.99
CA LEU A 346 2.13 -17.90 14.01
C LEU A 346 2.75 -17.08 15.13
N PHE A 347 3.36 -15.94 14.79
CA PHE A 347 3.91 -15.00 15.77
C PHE A 347 2.94 -13.84 16.00
N LEU A 348 2.62 -13.57 17.27
CA LEU A 348 1.68 -12.53 17.71
C LEU A 348 2.28 -11.66 18.81
N HIS A 349 1.83 -10.39 18.90
CA HIS A 349 2.09 -9.55 20.08
C HIS A 349 1.15 -9.88 21.23
N GLY A 350 1.68 -10.03 22.44
CA GLY A 350 0.89 -10.30 23.64
C GLY A 350 -0.03 -9.16 24.10
N ASN A 351 0.18 -7.95 23.59
CA ASN A 351 -0.63 -6.76 23.88
C ASN A 351 -1.58 -6.33 22.76
N ALA A 352 -1.68 -7.10 21.66
CA ALA A 352 -2.51 -6.79 20.52
C ALA A 352 -3.67 -7.78 20.39
N VAL A 353 -4.87 -7.35 20.76
CA VAL A 353 -6.09 -8.15 20.60
C VAL A 353 -6.52 -8.13 19.14
N ILE A 354 -6.39 -9.25 18.46
CA ILE A 354 -6.83 -9.47 17.09
C ILE A 354 -8.01 -10.44 17.13
N PHE A 355 -9.08 -10.15 16.39
CA PHE A 355 -10.22 -11.04 16.33
C PHE A 355 -9.84 -12.36 15.65
N SER A 356 -10.33 -13.48 16.19
CA SER A 356 -10.06 -14.83 15.66
C SER A 356 -10.32 -14.93 14.16
N ILE A 357 -11.39 -14.32 13.70
CA ILE A 357 -11.78 -14.28 12.29
C ILE A 357 -10.73 -13.60 11.39
N GLN A 358 -10.09 -12.52 11.87
CA GLN A 358 -9.01 -11.86 11.13
C GLN A 358 -7.76 -12.75 11.07
N LEU A 359 -7.47 -13.48 12.16
CA LEU A 359 -6.36 -14.43 12.20
C LEU A 359 -6.60 -15.65 11.30
N GLU A 360 -7.84 -16.17 11.24
CA GLU A 360 -8.21 -17.24 10.31
C GLU A 360 -8.02 -16.82 8.85
N GLN A 361 -8.47 -15.60 8.49
CA GLN A 361 -8.24 -15.02 7.16
C GLN A 361 -6.77 -14.89 6.84
N PHE A 362 -6.03 -14.36 7.80
CA PHE A 362 -4.60 -14.14 7.68
C PHE A 362 -3.85 -15.46 7.42
N LEU A 363 -4.22 -16.54 8.11
CA LEU A 363 -3.58 -17.85 8.01
C LEU A 363 -4.03 -18.68 6.80
N LYS A 364 -5.18 -18.36 6.20
CA LYS A 364 -5.77 -19.18 5.15
C LYS A 364 -4.81 -19.54 4.01
N PRO A 365 -4.02 -18.61 3.41
CA PRO A 365 -3.12 -18.99 2.32
C PRO A 365 -2.02 -19.98 2.73
N ILE A 366 -1.49 -19.87 3.96
CA ILE A 366 -0.44 -20.80 4.43
C ILE A 366 -1.03 -22.16 4.80
N LEU A 367 -2.20 -22.18 5.42
CA LEU A 367 -2.90 -23.42 5.77
C LEU A 367 -3.39 -24.19 4.52
N ASN A 368 -3.65 -23.48 3.42
CA ASN A 368 -3.99 -24.05 2.11
C ASN A 368 -2.75 -24.42 1.27
N ASN A 369 -1.54 -24.28 1.81
CA ASN A 369 -0.27 -24.51 1.08
C ASN A 369 -0.09 -23.64 -0.20
N GLU A 370 -0.71 -22.46 -0.21
CA GLU A 370 -0.55 -21.47 -1.30
C GLU A 370 0.76 -20.67 -1.16
N THR A 371 1.26 -20.54 0.09
CA THR A 371 2.48 -19.84 0.46
C THR A 371 3.15 -20.47 1.66
N ASP A 372 4.44 -20.22 1.88
CA ASP A 372 5.23 -20.76 2.98
C ASP A 372 5.44 -19.76 4.11
N VAL A 373 5.29 -18.47 3.78
CA VAL A 373 5.41 -17.36 4.72
C VAL A 373 4.32 -16.33 4.44
N ILE A 374 3.68 -15.86 5.50
CA ILE A 374 2.71 -14.76 5.43
C ILE A 374 3.17 -13.59 6.28
N VAL A 375 3.15 -12.40 5.70
CA VAL A 375 3.37 -11.13 6.38
C VAL A 375 2.08 -10.31 6.39
N ASN A 376 1.93 -9.47 7.42
CA ASN A 376 0.77 -8.58 7.56
C ASN A 376 0.83 -7.46 6.51
N ASN A 377 -0.28 -7.23 5.81
CA ASN A 377 -0.41 -6.09 4.90
C ASN A 377 -0.53 -4.79 5.69
N LEU A 378 0.46 -3.92 5.55
CA LEU A 378 0.56 -2.65 6.28
C LEU A 378 0.08 -1.44 5.45
N ASP A 379 -0.18 -1.59 4.17
CA ASP A 379 -0.53 -0.49 3.25
C ASP A 379 -1.73 0.34 3.73
N SER A 380 -2.77 -0.30 4.24
CA SER A 380 -3.97 0.41 4.71
C SER A 380 -3.74 1.22 5.97
N SER A 381 -2.83 0.77 6.85
CA SER A 381 -2.49 1.49 8.09
C SER A 381 -1.65 2.73 7.80
N LEU A 382 -0.84 2.71 6.74
CA LEU A 382 -0.07 3.86 6.29
C LEU A 382 -0.97 4.97 5.71
N PHE A 383 -1.99 4.63 4.92
CA PHE A 383 -2.92 5.63 4.40
C PHE A 383 -3.68 6.37 5.52
N GLU A 384 -3.95 5.73 6.65
CA GLU A 384 -4.51 6.42 7.82
C GLU A 384 -3.49 7.32 8.54
N SER A 385 -2.21 6.93 8.58
CA SER A 385 -1.13 7.74 9.15
C SER A 385 -0.69 8.89 8.25
N MET A 386 -0.97 8.83 6.95
CA MET A 386 -0.69 9.89 5.96
C MET A 386 -1.45 11.20 6.16
N LYS A 387 -2.36 11.30 7.11
CA LYS A 387 -2.83 12.60 7.63
C LYS A 387 -1.73 13.37 8.35
N MET A 388 -0.58 12.76 8.58
CA MET A 388 0.65 13.40 9.06
C MET A 388 1.53 13.77 7.85
N ASN A 389 2.06 14.97 7.82
CA ASN A 389 2.82 15.59 6.72
C ASN A 389 4.16 14.92 6.36
N TRP A 390 4.48 13.71 6.86
CA TRP A 390 5.77 13.03 6.66
C TRP A 390 5.62 11.51 6.61
N PRO A 391 6.36 10.81 5.70
CA PRO A 391 6.35 9.35 5.62
C PRO A 391 6.83 8.69 6.92
N ASP A 392 6.27 7.53 7.22
CA ASP A 392 6.79 6.64 8.25
C ASP A 392 8.21 6.16 7.88
N VAL A 393 9.16 6.47 8.75
CA VAL A 393 10.59 6.16 8.53
C VAL A 393 10.82 4.65 8.43
N SER A 394 10.20 3.88 9.32
CA SER A 394 10.32 2.41 9.31
C SER A 394 9.78 1.81 8.01
N GLY A 395 8.65 2.34 7.51
CA GLY A 395 8.06 1.93 6.22
C GLY A 395 8.98 2.22 5.03
N LEU A 396 9.69 3.35 5.02
CA LEU A 396 10.66 3.66 3.97
C LEU A 396 11.77 2.63 3.88
N TYR A 397 12.38 2.24 5.01
CA TYR A 397 13.46 1.26 5.02
C TYR A 397 12.98 -0.14 4.63
N ARG A 398 11.77 -0.53 5.01
CA ARG A 398 11.14 -1.78 4.56
C ARG A 398 10.92 -1.79 3.06
N GLN A 399 10.42 -0.68 2.51
CA GLN A 399 10.20 -0.55 1.06
C GLN A 399 11.52 -0.66 0.28
N VAL A 400 12.59 0.01 0.73
CA VAL A 400 13.92 -0.11 0.14
C VAL A 400 14.41 -1.55 0.20
N LEU A 401 14.27 -2.22 1.34
CA LEU A 401 14.69 -3.61 1.50
C LEU A 401 13.96 -4.53 0.52
N ASN A 402 12.63 -4.44 0.47
CA ASN A 402 11.82 -5.26 -0.44
C ASN A 402 12.14 -4.99 -1.91
N ASP A 403 12.48 -3.75 -2.25
CA ASP A 403 12.90 -3.37 -3.58
C ASP A 403 14.25 -4.02 -3.96
N VAL A 404 15.27 -3.94 -3.09
CA VAL A 404 16.60 -4.51 -3.36
C VAL A 404 16.64 -6.04 -3.40
N ILE A 405 15.69 -6.71 -2.75
CA ILE A 405 15.51 -8.17 -2.84
C ILE A 405 14.52 -8.59 -3.92
N GLU A 406 14.14 -7.68 -4.82
CA GLU A 406 13.23 -7.91 -5.96
C GLU A 406 11.82 -8.37 -5.56
N ARG A 407 11.35 -7.94 -4.37
CA ARG A 407 10.01 -8.22 -3.84
C ARG A 407 9.20 -6.94 -3.69
N THR A 408 9.12 -6.17 -4.78
CA THR A 408 8.34 -4.91 -4.86
C THR A 408 6.85 -5.12 -4.59
N ASP A 409 6.34 -6.33 -4.78
CA ASP A 409 4.98 -6.77 -4.45
C ASP A 409 4.66 -6.64 -2.95
N LEU A 410 5.65 -6.83 -2.07
CA LEU A 410 5.50 -6.71 -0.62
C LEU A 410 5.47 -5.26 -0.14
N LYS A 411 5.86 -4.28 -0.98
CA LYS A 411 5.90 -2.85 -0.62
C LYS A 411 6.60 -2.60 0.72
N ILE A 412 5.85 -2.37 1.81
CA ILE A 412 6.35 -2.13 3.17
C ILE A 412 6.13 -3.31 4.13
N ASP A 413 5.53 -4.40 3.63
CA ASP A 413 5.22 -5.56 4.44
C ASP A 413 6.49 -6.32 4.80
N SER A 414 6.60 -6.79 6.04
CA SER A 414 7.84 -7.37 6.54
C SER A 414 7.60 -8.36 7.68
N MET A 415 8.45 -9.37 7.77
CA MET A 415 8.49 -10.30 8.92
C MET A 415 8.86 -9.62 10.24
N LEU A 416 9.36 -8.39 10.22
CA LEU A 416 9.57 -7.59 11.43
C LEU A 416 8.23 -7.30 12.12
N SER A 417 7.15 -7.11 11.34
CA SER A 417 5.81 -6.84 11.86
C SER A 417 5.08 -8.13 12.23
N MET A 418 4.43 -8.14 13.39
CA MET A 418 3.48 -9.18 13.79
C MET A 418 2.05 -8.67 13.58
N PRO A 419 1.08 -9.52 13.19
CA PRO A 419 1.25 -10.96 12.98
C PRO A 419 2.06 -11.30 11.75
N ASN A 420 2.80 -12.39 11.82
CA ASN A 420 3.36 -13.09 10.67
C ASN A 420 3.36 -14.59 10.95
N ALA A 421 3.31 -15.41 9.89
CA ALA A 421 3.36 -16.85 10.02
C ALA A 421 4.33 -17.48 9.03
N ILE A 422 4.92 -18.59 9.41
CA ILE A 422 5.92 -19.31 8.60
C ILE A 422 5.71 -20.81 8.78
N THR A 423 5.92 -21.62 7.73
CA THR A 423 5.94 -23.08 7.82
C THR A 423 7.17 -23.53 8.60
N LYS A 424 7.04 -24.65 9.31
CA LYS A 424 8.13 -25.26 10.06
C LYS A 424 9.28 -25.67 9.13
N GLU A 425 8.95 -26.18 7.95
CA GLU A 425 9.92 -26.56 6.94
C GLU A 425 10.79 -25.38 6.50
N ALA A 426 10.17 -24.23 6.21
CA ALA A 426 10.90 -23.03 5.80
C ALA A 426 11.83 -22.52 6.90
N ILE A 427 11.42 -22.59 8.17
CA ILE A 427 12.25 -22.15 9.29
C ILE A 427 13.40 -23.11 9.58
N GLU A 428 13.19 -24.40 9.43
CA GLU A 428 14.22 -25.44 9.56
C GLU A 428 15.30 -25.27 8.49
N ASP A 429 14.90 -24.94 7.27
CA ASP A 429 15.82 -24.72 6.16
C ASP A 429 16.70 -23.47 6.33
N ILE A 430 16.15 -22.38 6.86
CA ILE A 430 16.95 -21.13 7.09
C ILE A 430 17.65 -21.11 8.45
N GLY A 431 17.26 -22.01 9.37
CA GLY A 431 17.75 -22.12 10.73
C GLY A 431 17.03 -21.21 11.73
N TYR A 432 16.69 -21.75 12.89
CA TYR A 432 15.90 -21.04 13.92
C TYR A 432 16.58 -19.76 14.44
N GLU A 433 17.91 -19.73 14.55
CA GLU A 433 18.66 -18.60 15.12
C GLU A 433 18.47 -17.30 14.30
N ILE A 434 18.18 -17.42 13.02
CA ILE A 434 17.98 -16.27 12.12
C ILE A 434 16.76 -15.43 12.55
N LEU A 435 15.80 -15.99 13.28
CA LEU A 435 14.63 -15.29 13.80
C LEU A 435 14.97 -14.21 14.84
N MET A 436 16.21 -14.19 15.36
CA MET A 436 16.71 -13.06 16.13
C MET A 436 16.70 -11.76 15.30
N ASN A 437 16.84 -11.89 13.98
CA ASN A 437 16.70 -10.79 13.04
C ASN A 437 15.68 -11.14 11.96
N PRO A 438 14.39 -10.81 12.15
CA PRO A 438 13.33 -11.14 11.18
C PRO A 438 13.54 -10.55 9.79
N ILE A 439 14.29 -9.44 9.68
CA ILE A 439 14.63 -8.80 8.41
C ILE A 439 15.60 -9.69 7.63
N LEU A 440 16.62 -10.20 8.31
CA LEU A 440 17.58 -11.14 7.72
C LEU A 440 16.89 -12.47 7.36
N ALA A 441 15.95 -12.94 8.19
CA ALA A 441 15.15 -14.12 7.89
C ALA A 441 14.38 -13.96 6.59
N GLN A 442 13.75 -12.80 6.36
CA GLN A 442 13.02 -12.50 5.13
C GLN A 442 13.93 -12.56 3.89
N ILE A 443 15.13 -11.97 3.96
CA ILE A 443 16.12 -12.04 2.86
C ILE A 443 16.50 -13.49 2.58
N ARG A 444 16.83 -14.28 3.62
CA ARG A 444 17.22 -15.67 3.45
C ARG A 444 16.13 -16.53 2.83
N LEU A 445 14.88 -16.30 3.21
CA LEU A 445 13.73 -16.98 2.61
C LEU A 445 13.62 -16.66 1.11
N VAL A 446 13.75 -15.37 0.73
CA VAL A 446 13.73 -14.95 -0.67
C VAL A 446 14.92 -15.55 -1.44
N GLU A 447 16.14 -15.50 -0.89
CA GLU A 447 17.35 -16.09 -1.51
C GLU A 447 17.22 -17.59 -1.76
N LYS A 448 16.50 -18.31 -0.89
CA LYS A 448 16.26 -19.75 -1.01
C LYS A 448 15.02 -20.11 -1.85
N GLY A 449 14.27 -19.12 -2.30
CA GLY A 449 13.10 -19.29 -3.17
C GLY A 449 11.80 -19.68 -2.46
N TRP A 450 11.72 -19.50 -1.13
CA TRP A 450 10.49 -19.71 -0.39
C TRP A 450 9.41 -18.71 -0.78
N ARG A 451 8.14 -19.17 -0.85
CA ARG A 451 7.00 -18.36 -1.23
C ARG A 451 6.61 -17.46 -0.06
N ILE A 452 6.79 -16.15 -0.21
CA ILE A 452 6.34 -15.14 0.77
C ILE A 452 5.19 -14.36 0.16
N SER A 453 4.08 -14.24 0.85
CA SER A 453 2.95 -13.42 0.43
C SER A 453 2.47 -12.46 1.52
N SER A 454 1.92 -11.34 1.07
CA SER A 454 1.17 -10.42 1.91
C SER A 454 -0.27 -10.90 2.00
N SER A 455 -0.83 -10.95 3.21
CA SER A 455 -2.21 -11.36 3.45
C SER A 455 -3.11 -10.16 3.74
N SER A 456 -4.29 -10.41 4.31
CA SER A 456 -5.23 -9.38 4.73
C SER A 456 -4.60 -8.40 5.74
N SER A 457 -4.95 -7.12 5.63
CA SER A 457 -4.47 -6.10 6.55
C SER A 457 -5.10 -6.28 7.94
N ILE A 458 -4.24 -6.47 8.93
CA ILE A 458 -4.64 -6.46 10.34
C ILE A 458 -4.13 -5.16 10.96
N ILE A 459 -5.05 -4.21 11.16
CA ILE A 459 -4.73 -2.92 11.75
C ILE A 459 -4.55 -3.10 13.26
N MET A 460 -3.31 -3.08 13.71
CA MET A 460 -3.00 -3.03 15.13
C MET A 460 -3.13 -1.59 15.64
N LYS A 461 -4.27 -1.23 16.19
CA LYS A 461 -4.36 -0.02 17.01
C LYS A 461 -3.54 -0.28 18.27
N SER A 462 -2.35 0.30 18.37
CA SER A 462 -1.68 0.39 19.65
C SER A 462 -2.56 1.21 20.59
N LEU A 463 -3.12 0.58 21.62
CA LEU A 463 -3.97 1.24 22.61
C LEU A 463 -3.25 2.36 23.39
N ASN A 464 -1.95 2.54 23.21
CA ASN A 464 -1.09 3.41 23.98
C ASN A 464 -0.50 4.61 23.26
N HIS A 465 -0.91 4.95 22.02
CA HIS A 465 -0.46 6.17 21.36
C HIS A 465 -1.66 7.02 20.97
N ALA A 466 -2.21 7.74 21.96
CA ALA A 466 -2.89 8.98 21.67
C ALA A 466 -1.84 9.94 21.04
N PRO A 467 -2.08 10.54 19.87
CA PRO A 467 -1.20 11.60 19.39
C PRO A 467 -1.27 12.73 20.40
N SER A 468 -0.18 12.95 21.14
CA SER A 468 -0.06 14.14 21.96
C SER A 468 -0.16 15.34 21.03
N ASN A 469 -1.14 16.19 21.25
CA ASN A 469 -1.38 17.46 20.54
C ASN A 469 -0.26 18.49 20.78
N LYS A 470 1.01 18.09 20.69
CA LYS A 470 2.17 18.99 20.68
C LYS A 470 2.85 18.91 19.33
N GLN A 471 2.11 19.36 18.29
CA GLN A 471 2.70 19.76 17.02
C GLN A 471 3.59 20.96 17.28
N THR A 472 4.90 20.85 17.09
CA THR A 472 5.77 21.88 16.49
C THR A 472 7.28 21.68 16.68
N SER A 473 7.79 20.69 17.44
CA SER A 473 9.25 20.61 17.64
C SER A 473 9.92 19.27 17.29
N TYR A 474 9.19 18.31 16.69
CA TYR A 474 9.74 16.97 16.41
C TYR A 474 10.22 16.75 14.97
N LYS A 475 10.33 17.80 14.15
CA LYS A 475 10.73 17.65 12.73
C LYS A 475 12.11 17.03 12.51
N ASN A 476 13.02 17.06 13.49
CA ASN A 476 14.43 16.68 13.31
C ASN A 476 14.94 15.56 14.21
N LYS A 477 14.17 15.02 15.17
CA LYS A 477 14.66 13.94 16.03
C LYS A 477 13.93 12.63 15.75
N LEU A 478 14.71 11.58 15.47
CA LEU A 478 14.24 10.22 15.41
C LEU A 478 13.86 9.73 16.81
N THR A 479 12.78 8.97 16.92
CA THR A 479 12.41 8.25 18.15
C THR A 479 13.35 7.06 18.39
N LYS A 480 13.44 6.57 19.61
CA LYS A 480 14.23 5.37 19.93
C LYS A 480 13.82 4.16 19.07
N ARG A 481 12.52 4.01 18.79
CA ARG A 481 11.99 2.94 17.97
C ARG A 481 12.40 3.11 16.50
N GLU A 482 12.27 4.31 15.94
CA GLU A 482 12.75 4.58 14.57
C GLU A 482 14.25 4.31 14.43
N ILE A 483 15.08 4.72 15.41
CA ILE A 483 16.51 4.42 15.41
C ILE A 483 16.75 2.91 15.41
N TYR A 484 16.08 2.17 16.29
CA TYR A 484 16.20 0.71 16.35
C TYR A 484 15.82 0.04 15.02
N ASP A 485 14.70 0.46 14.40
CA ASP A 485 14.25 -0.08 13.12
C ASP A 485 15.24 0.25 12.00
N ILE A 486 15.77 1.49 11.97
CA ILE A 486 16.79 1.92 11.01
C ILE A 486 18.07 1.10 11.16
N GLU A 487 18.58 0.96 12.39
CA GLU A 487 19.81 0.21 12.68
C GLU A 487 19.71 -1.24 12.17
N ASN A 488 18.59 -1.92 12.45
CA ASN A 488 18.38 -3.29 11.98
C ASN A 488 18.36 -3.39 10.45
N HIS A 489 17.70 -2.46 9.75
CA HIS A 489 17.67 -2.46 8.28
C HIS A 489 19.05 -2.15 7.70
N LEU A 490 19.74 -1.13 8.21
CA LEU A 490 21.06 -0.74 7.73
C LEU A 490 22.12 -1.81 7.99
N GLN A 491 22.05 -2.53 9.13
CA GLN A 491 22.90 -3.67 9.40
C GLN A 491 22.77 -4.73 8.30
N VAL A 492 21.54 -5.11 8.00
CA VAL A 492 21.25 -6.14 6.98
C VAL A 492 21.59 -5.65 5.57
N MET A 493 21.33 -4.38 5.25
CA MET A 493 21.72 -3.77 3.97
C MET A 493 23.24 -3.70 3.82
N SER A 494 23.99 -3.47 4.90
CA SER A 494 25.46 -3.50 4.87
C SER A 494 25.99 -4.88 4.46
N GLU A 495 25.46 -5.94 5.07
CA GLU A 495 25.84 -7.32 4.73
C GLU A 495 25.47 -7.67 3.28
N TRP A 496 24.29 -7.23 2.85
CA TRP A 496 23.81 -7.43 1.48
C TRP A 496 24.69 -6.70 0.44
N LEU A 497 25.05 -5.41 0.72
CA LEU A 497 25.95 -4.64 -0.15
C LEU A 497 27.36 -5.22 -0.22
N GLN A 498 27.91 -5.77 0.87
CA GLN A 498 29.19 -6.49 0.85
C GLN A 498 29.14 -7.68 -0.11
N LYS A 499 28.01 -8.39 -0.17
CA LYS A 499 27.81 -9.56 -1.04
C LYS A 499 27.54 -9.18 -2.51
N LYS A 500 26.75 -8.13 -2.75
CA LYS A 500 26.27 -7.72 -4.08
C LYS A 500 27.11 -6.60 -4.72
N GLY A 501 28.07 -6.02 -3.98
CA GLY A 501 28.88 -4.88 -4.40
C GLY A 501 28.27 -3.54 -4.03
N ILE A 502 29.07 -2.46 -4.11
CA ILE A 502 28.74 -1.11 -3.62
C ILE A 502 27.44 -0.52 -4.21
N ARG A 503 27.03 -0.96 -5.39
CA ARG A 503 25.81 -0.56 -6.08
C ARG A 503 24.68 -1.60 -5.94
N GLY A 504 24.85 -2.63 -5.12
CA GLY A 504 23.86 -3.68 -4.93
C GLY A 504 23.57 -4.53 -6.19
N GLY A 505 24.51 -4.61 -7.13
CA GLY A 505 24.34 -5.31 -8.40
C GLY A 505 23.63 -4.47 -9.49
N TYR A 506 23.19 -3.23 -9.19
CA TYR A 506 22.54 -2.37 -10.18
C TYR A 506 23.55 -1.77 -11.18
N THR A 507 23.09 -1.61 -12.42
CA THR A 507 23.88 -1.05 -13.51
C THR A 507 24.37 0.37 -13.22
N ASP A 508 25.56 0.69 -13.73
CA ASP A 508 26.12 2.06 -13.70
C ASP A 508 25.62 2.94 -14.86
N GLY A 509 24.74 2.42 -15.72
CA GLY A 509 24.14 3.19 -16.81
C GLY A 509 25.15 3.60 -17.89
N GLY A 510 26.19 2.81 -18.10
CA GLY A 510 27.21 3.06 -19.12
C GLY A 510 28.16 4.23 -18.83
N ARG A 511 28.29 4.64 -17.54
CA ARG A 511 29.27 5.68 -17.15
C ARG A 511 30.69 5.24 -17.43
N LYS A 512 31.45 6.07 -18.15
CA LYS A 512 32.89 5.88 -18.43
C LYS A 512 33.72 6.39 -17.25
N ARG A 513 33.77 5.62 -16.15
CA ARG A 513 34.53 5.97 -14.91
C ARG A 513 36.02 6.12 -15.18
N GLU A 514 36.56 5.39 -16.14
CA GLU A 514 37.95 5.44 -16.56
C GLU A 514 38.40 6.84 -17.02
N ILE A 515 37.53 7.61 -17.65
CA ILE A 515 37.81 9.00 -18.05
C ILE A 515 38.01 9.89 -16.82
N ILE A 516 37.18 9.73 -15.78
CA ILE A 516 37.33 10.47 -14.54
C ILE A 516 38.66 10.14 -13.88
N GLU A 517 39.05 8.87 -13.83
CA GLU A 517 40.33 8.44 -13.26
C GLU A 517 41.53 8.93 -14.08
N GLN A 518 41.40 9.00 -15.40
CA GLN A 518 42.40 9.58 -16.27
C GLN A 518 42.60 11.08 -16.01
N LEU A 519 41.49 11.85 -15.97
CA LEU A 519 41.51 13.30 -15.71
C LEU A 519 42.11 13.62 -14.33
N LYS A 520 41.83 12.79 -13.31
CA LYS A 520 42.47 12.92 -12.00
C LYS A 520 43.98 12.80 -12.07
N LYS A 521 44.52 11.84 -12.83
CA LYS A 521 45.96 11.66 -13.00
C LYS A 521 46.62 12.84 -13.72
N GLU A 522 45.98 13.33 -14.78
CA GLU A 522 46.49 14.44 -15.60
C GLU A 522 46.54 15.77 -14.83
N LYS A 523 45.54 16.06 -13.98
CA LYS A 523 45.46 17.33 -13.23
C LYS A 523 46.23 17.36 -11.89
N ASN A 524 46.78 16.26 -11.41
CA ASN A 524 47.69 16.30 -10.26
C ASN A 524 48.98 17.14 -10.52
N PHE A 525 49.17 17.65 -11.75
CA PHE A 525 50.32 18.48 -12.17
C PHE A 525 49.96 19.86 -12.73
N SER A 526 48.71 20.34 -12.68
CA SER A 526 48.36 21.63 -13.28
C SER A 526 48.50 22.79 -12.30
N LEU A 527 49.41 23.75 -12.66
CA LEU A 527 49.57 25.04 -12.03
C LEU A 527 48.43 25.98 -12.47
N PHE A 528 47.62 26.43 -11.52
CA PHE A 528 46.52 27.38 -11.77
C PHE A 528 47.06 28.82 -11.89
N GLN A 529 46.82 29.47 -13.02
CA GLN A 529 47.01 30.90 -13.20
C GLN A 529 45.70 31.63 -12.79
N LYS A 530 45.64 32.27 -11.60
CA LYS A 530 44.52 33.09 -11.18
C LYS A 530 44.57 34.43 -11.91
N GLY A 531 43.64 34.69 -12.81
CA GLY A 531 43.44 36.00 -13.41
C GLY A 531 42.87 36.99 -12.39
N TRP A 532 43.53 38.15 -12.23
CA TRP A 532 43.04 39.30 -11.49
C TRP A 532 42.13 40.12 -12.42
N GLY A 533 40.82 39.98 -12.32
CA GLY A 533 39.87 40.86 -12.96
C GLY A 533 38.77 41.25 -11.96
N MET A 534 38.64 42.53 -11.66
CA MET A 534 37.48 43.06 -10.94
C MET A 534 36.26 43.06 -11.89
N HIS A 535 35.40 42.06 -11.78
CA HIS A 535 34.07 42.11 -12.35
C HIS A 535 33.06 42.36 -11.22
N SER A 536 32.22 43.38 -11.38
CA SER A 536 31.07 43.57 -10.50
C SER A 536 30.18 42.34 -10.61
N SER A 537 29.97 41.64 -9.51
CA SER A 537 29.10 40.46 -9.46
C SER A 537 27.87 40.76 -8.63
N ILE A 538 26.70 40.34 -9.07
CA ILE A 538 25.45 40.42 -8.31
C ILE A 538 25.43 39.50 -7.09
N TYR A 539 26.41 38.60 -6.95
CA TYR A 539 26.52 37.56 -5.93
C TYR A 539 27.53 37.92 -4.82
N ASN A 540 27.43 39.08 -4.19
CA ASN A 540 28.32 39.49 -3.10
C ASN A 540 29.81 39.43 -3.47
N GLY A 541 30.17 39.79 -4.73
CA GLY A 541 31.53 39.70 -5.22
C GLY A 541 31.99 38.34 -5.69
N LYS A 542 31.18 37.26 -5.53
CA LYS A 542 31.47 35.93 -5.99
C LYS A 542 31.10 35.74 -7.48
N GLN A 543 31.81 34.89 -8.18
CA GLN A 543 31.60 34.64 -9.61
C GLN A 543 30.85 33.32 -9.82
N LEU A 544 29.88 33.30 -10.75
CA LEU A 544 29.04 32.17 -11.09
C LEU A 544 29.54 31.45 -12.35
N SER A 545 29.69 30.12 -12.29
CA SER A 545 29.82 29.24 -13.45
C SER A 545 28.52 28.41 -13.59
N VAL A 546 27.99 28.32 -14.81
CA VAL A 546 26.84 27.44 -15.12
C VAL A 546 27.34 26.24 -15.91
N ILE A 547 27.01 25.04 -15.47
CA ILE A 547 27.44 23.76 -16.07
C ILE A 547 26.22 23.08 -16.69
N ILE A 548 26.31 22.71 -17.97
CA ILE A 548 25.23 22.15 -18.78
C ILE A 548 25.76 20.92 -19.52
N PRO A 549 25.58 19.69 -19.01
CA PRO A 549 25.82 18.50 -19.82
C PRO A 549 24.73 18.40 -20.89
N ALA A 550 25.11 18.07 -22.13
CA ALA A 550 24.18 18.02 -23.26
C ALA A 550 24.46 16.81 -24.17
N GLN A 551 23.41 16.12 -24.60
CA GLN A 551 23.45 15.04 -25.57
C GLN A 551 22.22 15.08 -26.48
N ASN A 552 22.42 15.50 -27.76
CA ASN A 552 21.35 15.62 -28.77
C ASN A 552 20.19 16.53 -28.31
N GLU A 553 20.51 17.77 -27.94
CA GLU A 553 19.57 18.76 -27.40
C GLU A 553 19.50 20.03 -28.25
N GLU A 554 19.65 19.90 -29.60
CA GLU A 554 19.61 21.04 -30.54
C GLU A 554 18.31 21.86 -30.45
N SER A 555 17.20 21.23 -30.05
CA SER A 555 15.90 21.90 -29.93
C SER A 555 15.73 22.76 -28.68
N THR A 556 16.53 22.53 -27.64
CA THR A 556 16.34 23.12 -26.29
C THR A 556 17.53 23.95 -25.83
N ILE A 557 18.75 23.56 -26.20
CA ILE A 557 19.99 24.14 -25.70
C ILE A 557 20.08 25.67 -25.88
N GLU A 558 19.55 26.23 -26.98
CA GLU A 558 19.51 27.69 -27.19
C GLU A 558 18.74 28.39 -26.08
N GLN A 559 17.53 27.92 -25.78
CA GLN A 559 16.70 28.54 -24.75
C GLN A 559 17.30 28.36 -23.34
N VAL A 560 17.90 27.20 -23.07
CA VAL A 560 18.59 26.91 -21.81
C VAL A 560 19.74 27.90 -21.59
N ILE A 561 20.62 28.11 -22.57
CA ILE A 561 21.72 29.07 -22.48
C ILE A 561 21.22 30.51 -22.36
N ARG A 562 20.14 30.88 -23.05
CA ARG A 562 19.55 32.22 -22.96
C ARG A 562 18.98 32.53 -21.57
N GLU A 563 18.29 31.56 -20.94
CA GLU A 563 17.82 31.73 -19.57
C GLU A 563 18.96 31.77 -18.56
N ALA A 564 19.97 30.89 -18.71
CA ALA A 564 21.16 30.92 -17.86
C ALA A 564 21.93 32.24 -17.94
N ARG A 565 21.98 32.94 -19.09
CA ARG A 565 22.63 34.22 -19.20
C ARG A 565 21.99 35.35 -18.40
N LYS A 566 20.67 35.28 -18.15
CA LYS A 566 19.94 36.33 -17.42
C LYS A 566 20.32 36.42 -15.95
N ILE A 567 20.97 35.38 -15.39
CA ILE A 567 21.51 35.38 -14.04
C ILE A 567 23.00 35.81 -13.98
N GLU A 568 23.47 36.46 -15.02
CA GLU A 568 24.82 37.08 -15.13
C GLU A 568 25.98 36.17 -14.74
N PRO A 569 26.10 34.95 -15.32
CA PRO A 569 27.23 34.08 -15.04
C PRO A 569 28.51 34.65 -15.66
N LYS A 570 29.65 34.40 -14.97
CA LYS A 570 30.99 34.63 -15.53
C LYS A 570 31.21 33.77 -16.77
N GLU A 571 30.75 32.55 -16.74
CA GLU A 571 30.92 31.56 -17.80
C GLU A 571 29.76 30.57 -17.82
N ILE A 572 29.46 30.06 -19.01
CA ILE A 572 28.56 28.94 -19.23
C ILE A 572 29.40 27.86 -19.91
N ILE A 573 29.48 26.68 -19.26
CA ILE A 573 30.23 25.54 -19.73
C ILE A 573 29.25 24.49 -20.22
N VAL A 574 29.31 24.15 -21.48
CA VAL A 574 28.50 23.07 -22.09
C VAL A 574 29.39 21.88 -22.37
N VAL A 575 29.08 20.75 -21.76
CA VAL A 575 29.79 19.49 -22.00
C VAL A 575 29.00 18.63 -22.96
N ILE A 576 29.49 18.54 -24.21
CA ILE A 576 28.89 17.73 -25.25
C ILE A 576 29.24 16.24 -25.01
N ASN A 577 28.25 15.44 -24.82
CA ASN A 577 28.33 14.05 -24.38
C ASN A 577 27.93 13.09 -25.50
N GLY A 578 28.70 13.03 -26.57
CA GLY A 578 28.44 12.17 -27.72
C GLY A 578 27.24 12.65 -28.55
N SER A 579 27.05 13.98 -28.72
CA SER A 579 25.99 14.51 -29.58
C SER A 579 26.33 14.34 -31.07
N THR A 580 25.31 14.01 -31.86
CA THR A 580 25.39 13.83 -33.31
C THR A 580 24.56 14.88 -34.09
N ASP A 581 23.91 15.78 -33.38
CA ASP A 581 23.05 16.85 -33.90
C ASP A 581 23.77 18.23 -33.82
N CYS A 582 23.04 19.32 -34.03
CA CYS A 582 23.58 20.68 -34.00
C CYS A 582 23.82 21.27 -32.60
N THR A 583 23.70 20.49 -31.50
CA THR A 583 23.85 20.99 -30.13
C THR A 583 25.18 21.75 -29.91
N GLU A 584 26.30 21.17 -30.35
CA GLU A 584 27.64 21.77 -30.22
C GLU A 584 27.72 23.13 -30.96
N MET A 585 27.27 23.15 -32.20
CA MET A 585 27.32 24.36 -33.04
C MET A 585 26.49 25.51 -32.41
N ILE A 586 25.29 25.19 -31.89
CA ILE A 586 24.41 26.17 -31.25
C ILE A 586 25.05 26.73 -29.99
N ALA A 587 25.60 25.85 -29.13
CA ALA A 587 26.26 26.26 -27.88
C ALA A 587 27.45 27.20 -28.15
N LYS A 588 28.33 26.87 -29.13
CA LYS A 588 29.47 27.71 -29.56
C LYS A 588 28.98 29.07 -30.12
N LYS A 589 27.96 29.08 -30.98
CA LYS A 589 27.38 30.31 -31.53
C LYS A 589 26.85 31.24 -30.45
N LEU A 590 26.35 30.73 -29.37
CA LEU A 590 25.87 31.48 -28.22
C LEU A 590 27.00 31.88 -27.28
N GLY A 591 28.27 31.57 -27.58
CA GLY A 591 29.43 31.98 -26.80
C GLY A 591 29.56 31.23 -25.47
N ALA A 592 29.12 30.01 -25.39
CA ALA A 592 29.42 29.12 -24.29
C ALA A 592 30.85 28.52 -24.46
N THR A 593 31.51 28.20 -23.35
CA THR A 593 32.70 27.35 -23.37
C THR A 593 32.23 25.90 -23.61
N VAL A 594 32.68 25.32 -24.71
CA VAL A 594 32.21 23.98 -25.14
C VAL A 594 33.32 22.96 -25.02
N ILE A 595 33.08 21.91 -24.26
CA ILE A 595 33.95 20.73 -24.12
C ILE A 595 33.29 19.58 -24.85
N VAL A 596 34.02 18.98 -25.80
CA VAL A 596 33.43 17.97 -26.70
C VAL A 596 34.03 16.60 -26.44
N TYR A 597 33.17 15.62 -26.24
CA TYR A 597 33.48 14.21 -26.27
C TYR A 597 32.67 13.58 -27.42
N GLU A 598 33.36 12.91 -28.32
CA GLU A 598 32.73 12.26 -29.49
C GLU A 598 31.85 11.07 -29.08
N GLU A 599 32.25 10.35 -28.05
CA GLU A 599 31.49 9.23 -27.51
C GLU A 599 30.70 9.60 -26.27
N ALA A 600 29.54 8.96 -26.08
CA ALA A 600 28.72 9.14 -24.89
C ALA A 600 29.44 8.65 -23.63
N LEU A 601 29.57 9.54 -22.64
CA LEU A 601 30.28 9.30 -21.38
C LEU A 601 29.37 8.62 -20.32
N GLY A 602 28.06 8.59 -20.57
CA GLY A 602 27.05 8.18 -19.60
C GLY A 602 26.56 9.35 -18.72
N HIS A 603 25.61 9.06 -17.86
CA HIS A 603 24.94 10.04 -16.99
C HIS A 603 25.93 10.67 -15.98
N ASP A 604 25.75 11.97 -15.72
CA ASP A 604 26.46 12.78 -14.71
C ASP A 604 27.98 12.96 -14.92
N VAL A 605 28.63 12.17 -15.78
CA VAL A 605 30.07 12.33 -16.09
C VAL A 605 30.35 13.74 -16.64
N GLY A 606 29.45 14.27 -17.50
CA GLY A 606 29.53 15.64 -18.00
C GLY A 606 29.45 16.72 -16.91
N ARG A 607 28.72 16.46 -15.81
CA ARG A 607 28.68 17.37 -14.64
C ARG A 607 30.04 17.44 -13.95
N ALA A 608 30.67 16.30 -13.72
CA ALA A 608 32.01 16.23 -13.11
C ALA A 608 33.08 16.95 -13.98
N ILE A 609 33.06 16.73 -15.31
CA ILE A 609 33.96 17.37 -16.24
C ILE A 609 33.74 18.89 -16.28
N GLY A 610 32.52 19.35 -16.38
CA GLY A 610 32.16 20.77 -16.35
C GLY A 610 32.58 21.44 -15.03
N ALA A 611 32.42 20.77 -13.90
CA ALA A 611 32.83 21.27 -12.59
C ALA A 611 34.38 21.37 -12.48
N LEU A 612 35.11 20.43 -13.10
CA LEU A 612 36.58 20.45 -13.16
C LEU A 612 37.10 21.70 -13.91
N GLU A 613 36.47 22.07 -15.02
CA GLU A 613 36.85 23.21 -15.84
C GLU A 613 36.33 24.57 -15.36
N ALA A 614 35.28 24.55 -14.51
CA ALA A 614 34.67 25.76 -13.98
C ALA A 614 35.65 26.55 -13.09
N THR A 615 35.61 27.88 -13.21
CA THR A 615 36.49 28.82 -12.48
C THR A 615 35.76 29.72 -11.49
N GLY A 616 34.42 29.68 -11.45
CA GLY A 616 33.60 30.48 -10.55
C GLY A 616 33.59 30.00 -9.11
N ASP A 617 33.20 30.84 -8.20
CA ASP A 617 33.04 30.57 -6.76
C ASP A 617 31.73 29.83 -6.46
N ILE A 618 30.75 29.97 -7.36
CA ILE A 618 29.44 29.32 -7.33
C ILE A 618 29.29 28.50 -8.61
N LEU A 619 28.93 27.25 -8.48
CA LEU A 619 28.66 26.38 -9.61
C LEU A 619 27.18 26.00 -9.63
N LEU A 620 26.47 26.36 -10.69
CA LEU A 620 25.08 25.98 -10.92
C LEU A 620 25.01 24.87 -11.95
N PHE A 621 24.30 23.78 -11.64
CA PHE A 621 24.10 22.64 -12.51
C PHE A 621 22.65 22.60 -13.01
N ILE A 622 22.48 22.56 -14.33
CA ILE A 622 21.19 22.45 -15.01
C ILE A 622 21.29 21.44 -16.16
N ASP A 623 20.20 20.81 -16.54
CA ASP A 623 20.16 19.92 -17.71
C ASP A 623 19.85 20.71 -18.99
N ALA A 624 20.17 20.13 -20.14
CA ALA A 624 20.01 20.77 -21.46
C ALA A 624 18.63 20.48 -22.11
N ASP A 625 17.86 19.54 -21.61
CA ASP A 625 16.65 19.00 -22.23
C ASP A 625 15.37 19.83 -21.98
N PHE A 626 15.41 20.80 -21.06
CA PHE A 626 14.37 21.80 -20.87
C PHE A 626 14.90 23.09 -20.26
N SER A 627 14.25 24.20 -20.57
CA SER A 627 14.64 25.52 -20.05
C SER A 627 14.00 25.82 -18.70
N ILE A 628 14.83 26.25 -17.74
CA ILE A 628 14.39 26.74 -16.44
C ILE A 628 14.46 28.27 -16.45
N PRO A 629 13.37 28.99 -16.11
CA PRO A 629 13.40 30.45 -16.06
C PRO A 629 14.44 30.99 -15.08
N ALA A 630 15.11 32.06 -15.45
CA ALA A 630 16.15 32.69 -14.66
C ALA A 630 15.71 33.06 -13.23
N LYS A 631 14.44 33.48 -13.04
CA LYS A 631 13.84 33.73 -11.72
C LYS A 631 13.84 32.52 -10.78
N ASP A 632 13.84 31.32 -11.32
CA ASP A 632 13.83 30.05 -10.59
C ASP A 632 15.26 29.49 -10.39
N LEU A 633 16.24 29.95 -11.19
CA LEU A 633 17.66 29.64 -11.02
C LEU A 633 18.33 30.54 -9.98
N HIS A 634 17.99 31.84 -9.98
CA HIS A 634 18.60 32.86 -9.12
C HIS A 634 18.53 32.56 -7.62
N PRO A 635 17.43 32.05 -7.04
CA PRO A 635 17.38 31.75 -5.61
C PRO A 635 18.42 30.73 -5.14
N LEU A 636 18.75 29.74 -5.98
CA LEU A 636 19.74 28.69 -5.67
C LEU A 636 21.16 29.27 -5.65
N THR A 637 21.50 30.07 -6.65
CA THR A 637 22.81 30.73 -6.73
C THR A 637 22.98 31.80 -5.64
N GLN A 638 21.93 32.55 -5.32
CA GLN A 638 21.93 33.51 -4.24
C GLN A 638 22.14 32.88 -2.87
N ALA A 639 21.48 31.74 -2.59
CA ALA A 639 21.69 30.98 -1.34
C ALA A 639 23.15 30.61 -1.15
N VAL A 640 23.85 30.16 -2.23
CA VAL A 640 25.28 29.86 -2.16
C VAL A 640 26.12 31.13 -1.99
N ALA A 641 25.73 32.23 -2.62
CA ALA A 641 26.36 33.53 -2.40
C ALA A 641 26.27 33.96 -0.93
N ASP A 642 25.16 33.66 -0.26
CA ASP A 642 24.86 34.00 1.13
C ASP A 642 25.42 33.01 2.15
N GLY A 643 26.11 31.96 1.70
CA GLY A 643 26.85 31.03 2.60
C GLY A 643 26.31 29.63 2.75
N THR A 644 25.30 29.23 1.98
CA THR A 644 24.95 27.80 1.80
C THR A 644 26.04 27.15 0.95
N ASP A 645 26.47 25.93 1.31
CA ASP A 645 27.48 25.22 0.52
C ASP A 645 26.87 24.40 -0.61
N ILE A 646 25.68 23.81 -0.38
CA ILE A 646 24.87 23.13 -1.41
C ILE A 646 23.42 23.58 -1.31
N ALA A 647 22.92 24.23 -2.35
CA ALA A 647 21.54 24.67 -2.51
C ALA A 647 20.80 23.66 -3.42
N LEU A 648 19.84 22.93 -2.86
CA LEU A 648 19.07 21.89 -3.54
C LEU A 648 17.70 22.42 -4.01
N ASN A 649 17.21 21.84 -5.11
CA ASN A 649 15.81 21.96 -5.50
C ASN A 649 14.90 21.38 -4.42
N ASP A 650 13.97 22.16 -3.87
CA ASP A 650 13.08 21.77 -2.78
C ASP A 650 11.86 20.99 -3.30
N LEU A 651 12.06 19.76 -3.73
CA LEU A 651 11.02 18.86 -4.20
C LEU A 651 10.03 18.43 -3.09
N ASN A 652 10.30 18.76 -1.82
CA ASN A 652 9.42 18.41 -0.70
C ASN A 652 8.06 19.13 -0.76
N LEU A 653 7.98 20.26 -1.43
CA LEU A 653 6.76 21.08 -1.54
C LEU A 653 5.68 20.45 -2.42
N ASN A 654 6.01 19.46 -3.25
CA ASN A 654 5.06 18.82 -4.19
C ASN A 654 5.11 17.28 -4.14
N LEU A 655 5.27 16.72 -2.94
CA LEU A 655 5.25 15.26 -2.76
C LEU A 655 3.84 14.70 -2.94
N ARG A 656 3.75 13.60 -3.69
CA ARG A 656 2.54 12.78 -3.82
C ARG A 656 2.76 11.46 -3.10
N PHE A 657 1.73 10.99 -2.42
CA PHE A 657 1.74 9.70 -1.73
C PHE A 657 0.85 8.68 -2.45
N PRO A 658 1.24 7.40 -2.49
CA PRO A 658 2.51 6.84 -1.98
C PRO A 658 3.72 7.43 -2.71
N LEU A 659 4.87 7.53 -2.01
CA LEU A 659 6.08 8.06 -2.61
C LEU A 659 6.54 7.20 -3.79
N TYR A 660 6.93 7.85 -4.89
CA TYR A 660 7.62 7.18 -5.98
C TYR A 660 8.96 6.62 -5.48
N ILE A 661 9.33 5.43 -5.93
CA ILE A 661 10.49 4.67 -5.38
C ILE A 661 11.79 5.48 -5.34
N VAL A 662 12.07 6.29 -6.33
CA VAL A 662 13.24 7.19 -6.34
C VAL A 662 13.23 8.16 -5.16
N ASN A 663 12.07 8.68 -4.78
CA ASN A 663 11.94 9.59 -3.63
C ASN A 663 12.09 8.83 -2.29
N VAL A 664 11.71 7.55 -2.26
CA VAL A 664 11.96 6.67 -1.10
C VAL A 664 13.46 6.52 -0.87
N TYR A 665 14.25 6.24 -1.91
CA TYR A 665 15.72 6.14 -1.81
C TYR A 665 16.38 7.46 -1.40
N LYS A 666 15.95 8.61 -1.97
CA LYS A 666 16.44 9.94 -1.58
C LYS A 666 16.22 10.18 -0.09
N TYR A 667 15.01 9.94 0.39
CA TYR A 667 14.66 10.18 1.79
C TYR A 667 15.40 9.21 2.72
N MET A 668 15.47 7.94 2.37
CA MET A 668 16.22 6.92 3.12
C MET A 668 17.69 7.34 3.31
N LEU A 669 18.38 7.79 2.25
CA LEU A 669 19.76 8.19 2.32
C LEU A 669 19.96 9.45 3.19
N ASN A 670 19.06 10.43 3.10
CA ASN A 670 19.11 11.63 3.94
C ASN A 670 18.89 11.30 5.42
N ILE A 671 17.97 10.37 5.74
CA ILE A 671 17.77 9.88 7.11
C ILE A 671 19.03 9.16 7.61
N ALA A 672 19.64 8.30 6.79
CA ALA A 672 20.90 7.61 7.14
C ALA A 672 22.04 8.58 7.42
N CYS A 673 22.05 9.75 6.76
CA CYS A 673 22.98 10.85 7.02
C CYS A 673 22.57 11.74 8.22
N ASN A 674 21.55 11.36 9.01
CA ASN A 674 20.97 12.14 10.08
C ASN A 674 20.45 13.55 9.62
N ARG A 675 19.99 13.64 8.36
CA ARG A 675 19.48 14.87 7.70
C ARG A 675 18.03 14.68 7.23
N ARG A 676 17.15 14.30 8.19
CA ARG A 676 15.72 14.15 7.94
C ARG A 676 15.07 15.44 7.42
N ASP A 677 15.64 16.59 7.76
CA ASP A 677 15.21 17.92 7.32
C ASP A 677 15.26 18.11 5.79
N LEU A 678 16.18 17.42 5.10
CA LEU A 678 16.29 17.49 3.65
C LEU A 678 15.17 16.74 2.92
N GLY A 679 14.44 15.82 3.60
CA GLY A 679 13.36 15.04 2.98
C GLY A 679 13.84 14.32 1.72
N VAL A 680 13.27 14.64 0.55
CA VAL A 680 13.67 14.10 -0.77
C VAL A 680 14.67 15.02 -1.53
N GLY A 681 15.21 16.04 -0.89
CA GLY A 681 16.23 16.92 -1.46
C GLY A 681 17.49 16.13 -1.82
N SER A 682 17.97 16.26 -3.06
CA SER A 682 19.08 15.46 -3.55
C SER A 682 19.80 16.13 -4.71
N LEU A 683 21.14 15.97 -4.77
CA LEU A 683 21.98 16.40 -5.90
C LEU A 683 21.69 15.61 -7.21
N VAL A 684 20.93 14.52 -7.14
CA VAL A 684 20.40 13.85 -8.34
C VAL A 684 19.44 14.77 -9.10
N ALA A 685 18.72 15.62 -8.38
CA ALA A 685 17.77 16.52 -8.98
C ALA A 685 18.44 17.84 -9.39
N VAL A 686 18.12 18.33 -10.57
CA VAL A 686 18.48 19.68 -11.03
C VAL A 686 17.27 20.62 -10.86
N PRO A 687 17.45 21.93 -10.83
CA PRO A 687 18.74 22.64 -10.67
C PRO A 687 19.27 22.51 -9.24
N HIS A 688 20.58 22.57 -9.10
CA HIS A 688 21.23 22.71 -7.79
C HIS A 688 22.51 23.55 -7.93
N ALA A 689 22.94 24.18 -6.84
CA ALA A 689 24.16 24.98 -6.84
C ALA A 689 25.10 24.53 -5.72
N ILE A 690 26.41 24.59 -5.97
CA ILE A 690 27.47 24.17 -5.05
C ILE A 690 28.51 25.27 -4.92
N SER A 691 28.99 25.56 -3.70
CA SER A 691 30.11 26.45 -3.47
C SER A 691 31.44 25.81 -3.93
N ARG A 692 32.36 26.62 -4.47
CA ARG A 692 33.71 26.18 -4.83
C ARG A 692 34.41 25.50 -3.64
N LYS A 693 34.27 26.10 -2.46
CA LYS A 693 34.82 25.56 -1.22
C LYS A 693 34.35 24.13 -0.95
N CYS A 694 33.06 23.87 -1.11
CA CYS A 694 32.49 22.54 -0.92
C CYS A 694 33.00 21.58 -1.99
N LEU A 695 32.97 22.00 -3.27
CA LEU A 695 33.43 21.17 -4.38
C LEU A 695 34.89 20.75 -4.23
N ASP A 696 35.75 21.67 -3.82
CA ASP A 696 37.19 21.39 -3.59
C ASP A 696 37.37 20.38 -2.42
N GLY A 697 36.51 20.45 -1.40
CA GLY A 697 36.55 19.53 -0.25
C GLY A 697 36.06 18.13 -0.57
N ILE A 698 34.95 18.01 -1.31
CA ILE A 698 34.39 16.69 -1.64
C ILE A 698 35.04 16.03 -2.87
N GLY A 699 35.69 16.83 -3.73
CA GLY A 699 36.26 16.45 -5.01
C GLY A 699 35.24 16.55 -6.16
N TRP A 700 35.64 17.24 -7.26
CA TRP A 700 34.83 17.39 -8.47
C TRP A 700 34.41 16.05 -9.08
N ASP A 701 35.27 15.06 -8.94
CA ASP A 701 35.11 13.69 -9.43
C ASP A 701 33.89 12.98 -8.75
N THR A 702 33.53 13.37 -7.56
CA THR A 702 32.37 12.74 -6.86
C THR A 702 31.03 13.06 -7.52
N LEU A 703 30.98 14.11 -8.35
CA LEU A 703 29.73 14.55 -9.00
C LEU A 703 29.24 13.58 -10.09
N PHE A 704 30.05 12.65 -10.57
CA PHE A 704 29.55 11.60 -11.47
C PHE A 704 28.64 10.59 -10.74
N THR A 705 28.68 10.55 -9.39
CA THR A 705 27.72 9.86 -8.53
C THR A 705 27.17 10.88 -7.53
N SER A 706 26.16 11.63 -7.94
CA SER A 706 25.62 12.78 -7.18
C SER A 706 25.26 12.43 -5.74
N CYS A 707 24.78 11.20 -5.48
CA CYS A 707 24.47 10.73 -4.12
C CYS A 707 25.72 10.64 -3.24
N LEU A 708 26.85 10.17 -3.78
CA LEU A 708 28.12 10.10 -3.06
C LEU A 708 28.63 11.51 -2.72
N ALA A 709 28.53 12.46 -3.66
CA ALA A 709 28.89 13.85 -3.44
C ALA A 709 28.11 14.46 -2.26
N GLN A 710 26.80 14.23 -2.22
CA GLN A 710 25.93 14.71 -1.13
C GLN A 710 26.31 14.09 0.22
N VAL A 711 26.52 12.79 0.28
CA VAL A 711 26.93 12.10 1.51
C VAL A 711 28.25 12.67 2.03
N LYS A 712 29.26 12.82 1.15
CA LYS A 712 30.56 13.41 1.54
C LYS A 712 30.42 14.83 2.06
N ALA A 713 29.62 15.67 1.39
CA ALA A 713 29.39 17.04 1.83
C ALA A 713 28.75 17.09 3.23
N ILE A 714 27.74 16.27 3.48
CA ILE A 714 27.09 16.20 4.79
C ILE A 714 28.08 15.75 5.88
N LEU A 715 28.85 14.68 5.64
CA LEU A 715 29.80 14.14 6.61
C LEU A 715 30.94 15.12 6.93
N GLN A 716 31.37 15.91 5.96
CA GLN A 716 32.38 16.96 6.16
C GLN A 716 31.83 18.25 6.77
N GLY A 717 30.53 18.25 7.13
CA GLY A 717 29.89 19.38 7.83
C GLY A 717 29.53 20.57 6.94
N TYR A 718 29.52 20.42 5.62
CA TYR A 718 29.05 21.46 4.71
C TYR A 718 27.56 21.74 4.87
N LYS A 719 27.17 23.00 4.68
CA LYS A 719 25.80 23.47 4.82
C LYS A 719 24.98 23.09 3.59
N VAL A 720 24.19 22.02 3.68
CA VAL A 720 23.29 21.52 2.62
C VAL A 720 21.86 21.91 2.96
N GLU A 721 21.15 22.58 2.06
CA GLU A 721 19.78 23.09 2.28
C GLU A 721 18.89 22.91 1.04
N CYS A 722 17.60 22.62 1.26
CA CYS A 722 16.55 22.74 0.26
C CYS A 722 16.13 24.23 0.21
N VAL A 723 16.26 24.88 -0.96
CA VAL A 723 16.19 26.34 -1.06
C VAL A 723 14.97 26.83 -1.81
N HIS A 724 14.71 26.30 -2.99
CA HIS A 724 13.68 26.77 -3.89
C HIS A 724 13.08 25.60 -4.67
N TYR A 725 11.76 25.60 -4.85
CA TYR A 725 11.07 24.60 -5.63
C TYR A 725 11.07 24.95 -7.12
N VAL A 726 11.57 24.05 -7.94
CA VAL A 726 11.48 24.10 -9.40
C VAL A 726 10.81 22.84 -9.89
N ASP A 727 9.68 22.98 -10.61
CA ASP A 727 9.00 21.82 -11.21
C ASP A 727 9.78 21.31 -12.42
N VAL A 728 10.48 20.21 -12.21
CA VAL A 728 11.27 19.53 -13.26
C VAL A 728 10.55 18.31 -13.84
N MET A 729 9.43 17.89 -13.23
CA MET A 729 8.70 16.69 -13.68
C MET A 729 7.84 17.00 -14.91
N LYS A 730 7.18 18.15 -14.92
CA LYS A 730 6.28 18.54 -16.01
C LYS A 730 6.99 18.84 -17.32
N PRO A 731 8.13 19.59 -17.34
CA PRO A 731 8.84 19.87 -18.57
C PRO A 731 9.76 18.74 -19.05
N ASN A 732 10.07 17.74 -18.18
CA ASN A 732 11.03 16.67 -18.51
C ASN A 732 10.53 15.82 -19.67
N ARG A 733 11.42 15.61 -20.66
CA ARG A 733 11.14 14.79 -21.83
C ARG A 733 11.06 13.31 -21.46
N ILE A 734 9.94 12.67 -21.84
CA ILE A 734 9.79 11.21 -21.68
C ILE A 734 10.64 10.52 -22.78
N ARG A 735 11.64 9.74 -22.34
CA ARG A 735 12.44 8.86 -23.20
C ARG A 735 12.01 7.41 -22.95
N PRO A 736 11.29 6.76 -23.89
CA PRO A 736 10.72 5.42 -23.66
C PRO A 736 11.74 4.38 -23.20
N SER A 737 12.94 4.38 -23.78
CA SER A 737 14.03 3.46 -23.40
C SER A 737 14.54 3.62 -21.96
N GLU A 738 14.37 4.80 -21.36
CA GLU A 738 14.84 5.13 -20.02
C GLU A 738 13.73 5.06 -18.96
N HIS A 739 12.48 5.42 -19.36
CA HIS A 739 11.39 5.64 -18.42
C HIS A 739 10.34 4.54 -18.39
N PHE A 740 10.42 3.55 -19.29
CA PHE A 740 9.51 2.40 -19.31
C PHE A 740 10.27 1.08 -19.24
N ALA A 741 9.69 0.11 -18.56
CA ALA A 741 10.12 -1.29 -18.57
C ALA A 741 8.89 -2.18 -18.69
N SER A 742 8.99 -3.30 -19.38
CA SER A 742 7.93 -4.31 -19.47
C SER A 742 7.80 -5.12 -18.17
N ILE A 743 8.89 -5.29 -17.43
CA ILE A 743 8.95 -5.99 -16.15
C ILE A 743 9.96 -5.24 -15.25
N GLY A 744 9.61 -5.09 -13.97
CA GLY A 744 10.47 -4.42 -12.99
C GLY A 744 10.57 -2.90 -13.15
N HIS A 745 11.66 -2.32 -12.68
CA HIS A 745 11.90 -0.89 -12.75
C HIS A 745 12.51 -0.43 -14.08
N PRO A 746 12.17 0.76 -14.57
CA PRO A 746 12.81 1.37 -15.73
C PRO A 746 14.31 1.58 -15.54
N PRO A 747 15.13 1.60 -16.62
CA PRO A 747 16.59 1.78 -16.53
C PRO A 747 17.02 3.01 -15.74
N ALA A 748 16.32 4.14 -15.88
CA ALA A 748 16.61 5.35 -15.11
C ALA A 748 16.42 5.13 -13.60
N VAL A 749 15.40 4.38 -13.18
CA VAL A 749 15.16 4.04 -11.76
C VAL A 749 16.29 3.14 -11.25
N LEU A 750 16.64 2.08 -11.99
CA LEU A 750 17.73 1.16 -11.61
C LEU A 750 19.07 1.88 -11.42
N ARG A 751 19.40 2.82 -12.32
CA ARG A 751 20.60 3.64 -12.22
C ARG A 751 20.58 4.50 -10.95
N ILE A 752 19.50 5.23 -10.71
CA ILE A 752 19.34 6.11 -9.54
C ILE A 752 19.35 5.30 -8.23
N THR A 753 18.72 4.13 -8.21
CA THR A 753 18.80 3.18 -7.09
C THR A 753 20.25 2.80 -6.79
N GLY A 754 21.00 2.38 -7.81
CA GLY A 754 22.44 2.07 -7.67
C GLY A 754 23.26 3.23 -7.12
N ASP A 755 22.98 4.48 -7.53
CA ASP A 755 23.66 5.67 -7.02
C ASP A 755 23.41 5.91 -5.53
N HIS A 756 22.15 5.72 -5.07
CA HIS A 756 21.83 5.85 -3.65
C HIS A 756 22.49 4.76 -2.81
N LEU A 757 22.53 3.52 -3.32
CA LEU A 757 23.21 2.41 -2.65
C LEU A 757 24.73 2.61 -2.61
N GLU A 758 25.35 3.19 -3.66
CA GLU A 758 26.77 3.56 -3.65
C GLU A 758 27.05 4.64 -2.59
N GLY A 759 26.20 5.66 -2.49
CA GLY A 759 26.26 6.67 -1.42
C GLY A 759 26.11 6.05 -0.02
N LEU A 760 25.15 5.14 0.15
CA LEU A 760 24.93 4.41 1.39
C LEU A 760 26.13 3.49 1.73
N SER A 761 26.66 2.77 0.76
CA SER A 761 27.83 1.90 0.94
C SER A 761 29.05 2.69 1.43
N TYR A 762 29.24 3.91 0.92
CA TYR A 762 30.29 4.81 1.40
C TYR A 762 30.01 5.25 2.85
N LEU A 763 28.78 5.70 3.14
CA LEU A 763 28.35 6.16 4.46
C LEU A 763 28.59 5.09 5.55
N LEU A 764 28.19 3.84 5.28
CA LEU A 764 28.28 2.73 6.22
C LEU A 764 29.73 2.42 6.65
N LYS A 765 30.72 2.79 5.86
CA LYS A 765 32.17 2.59 6.15
C LYS A 765 32.79 3.72 6.98
N GLN A 766 32.07 4.83 7.20
CA GLN A 766 32.62 6.00 7.89
C GLN A 766 32.44 5.93 9.42
N SER A 767 33.43 6.42 10.15
CA SER A 767 33.40 6.47 11.63
C SER A 767 32.28 7.38 12.16
N GLU A 768 31.97 8.48 11.47
CA GLU A 768 30.93 9.43 11.79
C GLU A 768 29.54 8.78 11.79
N PHE A 769 29.31 7.81 10.91
CA PHE A 769 28.06 7.05 10.85
C PHE A 769 27.79 6.30 12.15
N LYS A 770 28.81 5.72 12.79
CA LYS A 770 28.69 5.03 14.08
C LYS A 770 28.26 5.98 15.21
N SER A 771 28.51 7.29 15.09
CA SER A 771 28.04 8.27 16.08
C SER A 771 26.54 8.51 15.99
N PHE A 772 25.93 8.33 14.81
CA PHE A 772 24.48 8.46 14.61
C PHE A 772 23.72 7.17 14.96
N PHE A 773 24.33 6.02 14.65
CA PHE A 773 23.76 4.69 14.80
C PHE A 773 24.74 3.74 15.50
N PRO A 774 24.88 3.82 16.84
CA PRO A 774 25.97 3.17 17.59
C PRO A 774 25.89 1.64 17.64
N ASN A 775 24.70 1.07 17.38
CA ASN A 775 24.49 -0.38 17.50
C ASN A 775 24.79 -1.16 16.20
N ILE A 776 25.13 -0.47 15.12
CA ILE A 776 25.48 -1.13 13.84
C ILE A 776 26.89 -1.68 13.88
N LYS A 777 27.02 -2.99 13.64
CA LYS A 777 28.31 -3.68 13.51
C LYS A 777 28.68 -3.76 12.03
N VAL A 778 29.39 -2.77 11.52
CA VAL A 778 29.96 -2.82 10.18
C VAL A 778 31.40 -3.33 10.28
N LYS A 779 31.75 -4.35 9.52
CA LYS A 779 33.17 -4.73 9.33
C LYS A 779 33.85 -3.61 8.55
N THR A 780 34.86 -3.01 9.13
CA THR A 780 35.74 -2.05 8.42
C THR A 780 36.73 -2.84 7.59
N ASP A 781 37.21 -2.24 6.47
CA ASP A 781 38.20 -2.88 5.59
C ASP A 781 39.57 -3.19 6.29
N GLU A 782 39.68 -2.89 7.60
CA GLU A 782 40.82 -3.15 8.46
C GLU A 782 40.67 -4.40 9.35
N GLU A 783 39.49 -5.04 9.40
CA GLU A 783 39.22 -6.34 10.03
C GLU A 783 38.97 -7.44 8.97
#